data_77c3121c58d3572bd372460dad694d1d
#
_entry.id   77c3121c58d3572bd372460dad694d1d
#
_cell.length_a   1.000
_cell.length_b   1.000
_cell.length_c   1.000
_cell.angle_alpha   90.00
_cell.angle_beta   90.00
_cell.angle_gamma   90.00
#
_symmetry.space_group_name_H-M   'P 1'
#
loop_
_entity.id
_entity.type
_entity.pdbx_description
1 polymer ?
#
loop_
_entity_poly.entity_id
_entity_poly.type
_entity_poly.pdbx_seq_one_letter_code
_entity_poly.pdbx_strand_id
1 'polypeptide(L)'
;MNIRGIAIPAAAVALTAGLALFAEPATESKAPETKKEFTAQQKRWWAIQPVTDPAVPEVKNRAWVKNDIDAFVLAKLEEKGIAPNPQADKATLIRRASLVITGLPPTPEEMQAFLTDTSKNAYEKVVDRLLASDHYGERWARHWLDLARYADSEGFKSDETRPNVWRYRDYVIRSFNADKPYSKFVQEQIAGDEMFPGNNDALIATGFNRHFPDESNAANIMLRRQELLNDITDVVGSTMMGITVGCARCHDHKFDPILHRDYYRLQAFFANLKIEDELVLDNADRRAQFQAKQQVWEEKTAAIRHQIDEVLKPARDKHYEDRLSRFPEEIQEVITMEPAKRNAFQWQMYHKAKAQVTFSDAEIAALLKGASKEKYMALKKELAQFDDIKPAPLRVAQGMTDASTDAPKTHVLNAGAYLSPKEEVQPGFLSILEWGDAKVDPQASSTGRRTALAKWLTESSNPLTYRVMANRVWHYTFGRGLSSNPSDFGNMGERPTNRELLDWLTSRFGKDGYSIKALNKMILMSATFQQSSSYREDAAKADPENKMLWRFSRRRLEGEIIRDSMLQVAGILNPKMYGPGVFPPLPPGMSTRGGWKKDEALPETRRRSVYTFVRRNTRYPMFEAFDMPDTHESCARRNNTVSPSQALELLNSELVVDWSRSLAEKVSNDAGLSPQGQAERAYRLVYARTPSADEIKMAAGFLERQTKLAKSREAALADLCHMLLNSNEFVYLN
;
A
#
# COMPACT_ATOMS: atom_id res chain seq x y z
N MET A 1 -57.53 9.99 35.19
CA MET A 1 -57.18 11.42 35.02
C MET A 1 -56.89 11.65 33.55
N ASN A 2 -57.79 12.35 32.86
CA ASN A 2 -57.79 12.61 31.43
C ASN A 2 -56.67 13.56 31.02
N ILE A 3 -55.92 13.25 29.97
CA ILE A 3 -55.21 14.26 29.18
C ILE A 3 -55.59 14.06 27.71
N ARG A 4 -56.19 15.10 27.18
CA ARG A 4 -56.79 15.23 25.84
C ARG A 4 -55.72 15.27 24.76
N GLY A 5 -56.10 14.69 23.59
CA GLY A 5 -55.35 14.75 22.36
C GLY A 5 -55.26 16.15 21.77
N ILE A 6 -54.14 16.43 21.10
CA ILE A 6 -53.95 17.55 20.17
C ILE A 6 -53.78 16.92 18.78
N ALA A 7 -54.72 17.16 17.90
CA ALA A 7 -54.66 16.83 16.50
C ALA A 7 -53.85 17.89 15.74
N ILE A 8 -52.83 17.47 14.99
CA ILE A 8 -52.13 18.31 14.05
C ILE A 8 -52.66 18.00 12.64
N PRO A 9 -53.07 18.97 11.86
CA PRO A 9 -53.63 18.73 10.52
C PRO A 9 -52.49 18.42 9.54
N ALA A 10 -52.67 17.35 8.77
CA ALA A 10 -51.81 16.98 7.65
C ALA A 10 -51.99 18.01 6.50
N ALA A 11 -50.97 18.79 6.24
CA ALA A 11 -50.88 19.58 5.03
C ALA A 11 -50.34 18.70 3.88
N ALA A 12 -51.21 18.43 2.91
CA ALA A 12 -50.83 17.78 1.66
C ALA A 12 -49.94 18.71 0.83
N VAL A 13 -48.68 18.36 0.71
CA VAL A 13 -47.80 19.04 -0.27
C VAL A 13 -47.96 18.26 -1.59
N ALA A 14 -48.62 18.89 -2.56
CA ALA A 14 -48.67 18.43 -3.94
C ALA A 14 -47.27 18.59 -4.57
N LEU A 15 -46.56 17.48 -4.86
CA LEU A 15 -45.41 17.46 -5.72
C LEU A 15 -45.87 17.66 -7.16
N THR A 16 -45.71 18.87 -7.69
CA THR A 16 -45.71 19.09 -9.14
C THR A 16 -44.37 18.68 -9.70
N ALA A 17 -44.34 17.57 -10.43
CA ALA A 17 -43.18 17.17 -11.24
C ALA A 17 -43.02 18.21 -12.38
N GLY A 18 -42.05 19.07 -12.23
CA GLY A 18 -41.62 19.95 -13.34
C GLY A 18 -40.65 19.20 -14.24
N LEU A 19 -41.05 18.90 -15.47
CA LEU A 19 -40.16 18.56 -16.57
C LEU A 19 -39.16 19.72 -16.76
N ALA A 20 -37.92 19.53 -16.36
CA ALA A 20 -36.84 20.40 -16.75
C ALA A 20 -36.36 19.96 -18.15
N LEU A 21 -36.92 20.58 -19.22
CA LEU A 21 -36.30 20.60 -20.54
C LEU A 21 -34.86 21.14 -20.43
N PHE A 22 -33.90 20.38 -20.95
CA PHE A 22 -32.53 20.86 -21.15
C PHE A 22 -32.56 22.02 -22.16
N ALA A 23 -32.71 23.24 -21.65
CA ALA A 23 -32.36 24.43 -22.39
C ALA A 23 -30.84 24.56 -22.35
N GLU A 24 -30.19 24.66 -23.52
CA GLU A 24 -28.81 25.09 -23.60
C GLU A 24 -28.66 26.40 -22.81
N PRO A 25 -27.71 26.49 -21.87
CA PRO A 25 -27.50 27.74 -21.17
C PRO A 25 -26.98 28.77 -22.16
N ALA A 26 -27.65 29.91 -22.22
CA ALA A 26 -27.20 31.08 -22.95
C ALA A 26 -25.72 31.34 -22.62
N THR A 27 -24.95 31.69 -23.63
CA THR A 27 -23.55 32.13 -23.52
C THR A 27 -23.45 33.32 -22.58
N GLU A 28 -23.28 33.06 -21.28
CA GLU A 28 -22.87 34.09 -20.34
C GLU A 28 -21.44 34.50 -20.68
N SER A 29 -21.25 35.80 -20.90
CA SER A 29 -19.97 36.44 -21.08
C SER A 29 -19.11 36.12 -19.87
N LYS A 30 -17.99 35.45 -20.08
CA LYS A 30 -16.96 35.21 -19.04
C LYS A 30 -16.57 36.56 -18.44
N ALA A 31 -17.01 36.81 -17.20
CA ALA A 31 -16.39 37.84 -16.40
C ALA A 31 -14.89 37.46 -16.26
N PRO A 32 -13.95 38.40 -16.38
CA PRO A 32 -12.52 38.09 -16.24
C PRO A 32 -12.30 37.51 -14.88
N GLU A 33 -11.73 36.28 -14.81
CA GLU A 33 -11.32 35.64 -13.58
C GLU A 33 -10.35 36.56 -12.83
N THR A 34 -10.78 37.12 -11.72
CA THR A 34 -9.86 37.76 -10.79
C THR A 34 -8.96 36.66 -10.22
N LYS A 35 -7.72 36.55 -10.72
CA LYS A 35 -6.71 35.68 -10.13
C LYS A 35 -6.59 36.03 -8.66
N LYS A 36 -6.93 35.11 -7.78
CA LYS A 36 -6.73 35.30 -6.34
C LYS A 36 -5.23 35.48 -6.09
N GLU A 37 -4.85 36.66 -5.62
CA GLU A 37 -3.47 36.93 -5.27
C GLU A 37 -3.13 36.25 -3.92
N PHE A 38 -2.05 35.47 -3.91
CA PHE A 38 -1.53 34.88 -2.69
C PHE A 38 -0.69 35.90 -1.92
N THR A 39 -0.85 35.93 -0.62
CA THR A 39 -0.06 36.78 0.27
C THR A 39 1.42 36.41 0.23
N ALA A 40 2.29 37.34 0.59
CA ALA A 40 3.73 37.09 0.71
C ALA A 40 4.05 35.96 1.71
N GLN A 41 3.23 35.78 2.75
CA GLN A 41 3.38 34.68 3.70
C GLN A 41 3.03 33.32 3.05
N GLN A 42 1.94 33.23 2.27
CA GLN A 42 1.57 32.03 1.54
C GLN A 42 2.63 31.64 0.51
N LYS A 43 3.17 32.60 -0.24
CA LYS A 43 4.26 32.36 -1.19
C LYS A 43 5.57 31.91 -0.52
N ARG A 44 5.76 32.12 0.78
CA ARG A 44 6.89 31.61 1.58
C ARG A 44 6.62 30.25 2.24
N TRP A 45 5.53 29.57 1.88
CA TRP A 45 5.28 28.21 2.36
C TRP A 45 6.48 27.30 2.04
N TRP A 46 7.04 26.68 3.08
CA TRP A 46 8.32 25.99 2.96
C TRP A 46 8.32 24.84 1.93
N ALA A 47 7.18 24.12 1.81
CA ALA A 47 7.08 22.94 0.96
C ALA A 47 7.17 23.26 -0.54
N ILE A 48 6.69 24.45 -0.95
CA ILE A 48 6.72 24.87 -2.36
C ILE A 48 7.99 25.64 -2.75
N GLN A 49 8.88 25.92 -1.80
CA GLN A 49 10.15 26.55 -2.15
C GLN A 49 11.02 25.60 -2.96
N PRO A 50 11.79 26.07 -3.93
CA PRO A 50 12.72 25.24 -4.67
C PRO A 50 13.59 24.38 -3.74
N VAL A 51 13.90 23.14 -4.17
CA VAL A 51 14.88 22.31 -3.49
C VAL A 51 16.25 22.94 -3.67
N THR A 52 16.95 23.16 -2.55
CA THR A 52 18.32 23.69 -2.55
C THR A 52 19.33 22.56 -2.39
N ASP A 53 20.60 22.83 -2.70
CA ASP A 53 21.74 21.96 -2.39
C ASP A 53 22.65 22.68 -1.39
N PRO A 54 22.29 22.72 -0.11
CA PRO A 54 23.02 23.49 0.88
C PRO A 54 24.43 22.92 1.09
N ALA A 55 25.37 23.82 1.38
CA ALA A 55 26.74 23.44 1.74
C ALA A 55 26.72 22.59 3.02
N VAL A 56 27.58 21.59 3.08
CA VAL A 56 27.77 20.78 4.28
C VAL A 56 28.30 21.66 5.42
N PRO A 57 27.63 21.71 6.58
CA PRO A 57 28.03 22.59 7.66
C PRO A 57 29.37 22.17 8.27
N GLU A 58 30.14 23.16 8.73
CA GLU A 58 31.32 22.91 9.54
C GLU A 58 30.88 22.56 10.97
N VAL A 59 31.55 21.55 11.55
CA VAL A 59 31.25 21.03 12.90
C VAL A 59 32.51 20.91 13.72
N LYS A 60 32.40 21.00 15.04
CA LYS A 60 33.53 20.93 15.99
C LYS A 60 34.07 19.51 16.11
N ASN A 61 33.17 18.52 16.29
CA ASN A 61 33.54 17.11 16.48
C ASN A 61 33.63 16.38 15.13
N ARG A 62 34.53 16.75 14.25
CA ARG A 62 34.75 16.12 12.94
C ARG A 62 35.05 14.60 13.05
N ALA A 63 35.62 14.15 14.16
CA ALA A 63 35.96 12.74 14.34
C ALA A 63 34.74 11.80 14.42
N TRP A 64 33.56 12.33 14.75
CA TRP A 64 32.32 11.56 14.77
C TRP A 64 31.70 11.40 13.38
N VAL A 65 31.99 12.30 12.46
CA VAL A 65 31.40 12.36 11.11
C VAL A 65 31.94 11.24 10.23
N LYS A 66 31.07 10.42 9.66
CA LYS A 66 31.37 9.38 8.67
C LYS A 66 30.98 9.80 7.26
N ASN A 67 29.91 10.57 7.11
CA ASN A 67 29.49 11.18 5.86
C ASN A 67 28.76 12.52 6.10
N ASP A 68 28.36 13.19 5.02
CA ASP A 68 27.78 14.53 5.07
C ASP A 68 26.50 14.63 5.90
N ILE A 69 25.68 13.56 5.96
CA ILE A 69 24.47 13.50 6.81
C ILE A 69 24.81 13.83 8.25
N ASP A 70 25.92 13.29 8.72
CA ASP A 70 26.35 13.44 10.11
C ASP A 70 26.71 14.90 10.44
N ALA A 71 27.27 15.63 9.49
CA ALA A 71 27.58 17.03 9.69
C ALA A 71 26.30 17.87 9.92
N PHE A 72 25.24 17.62 9.13
CA PHE A 72 23.96 18.30 9.32
C PHE A 72 23.29 17.95 10.66
N VAL A 73 23.37 16.69 11.08
CA VAL A 73 22.81 16.24 12.37
C VAL A 73 23.63 16.82 13.52
N LEU A 74 24.96 16.70 13.43
CA LEU A 74 25.88 17.16 14.47
C LEU A 74 25.82 18.68 14.66
N ALA A 75 25.71 19.47 13.59
CA ALA A 75 25.56 20.92 13.70
C ALA A 75 24.34 21.30 14.56
N LYS A 76 23.21 20.60 14.38
CA LYS A 76 22.00 20.83 15.21
C LYS A 76 22.17 20.38 16.66
N LEU A 77 22.89 19.31 16.90
CA LEU A 77 23.23 18.86 18.24
C LEU A 77 24.18 19.84 18.94
N GLU A 78 25.21 20.33 18.24
CA GLU A 78 26.17 21.30 18.76
C GLU A 78 25.52 22.66 19.08
N GLU A 79 24.53 23.11 18.27
CA GLU A 79 23.72 24.30 18.56
C GLU A 79 23.02 24.21 19.93
N LYS A 80 22.68 23.00 20.38
CA LYS A 80 22.00 22.74 21.65
C LYS A 80 22.96 22.23 22.76
N GLY A 81 24.24 22.10 22.47
CA GLY A 81 25.20 21.56 23.42
C GLY A 81 25.01 20.08 23.74
N ILE A 82 24.38 19.33 22.84
CA ILE A 82 24.14 17.88 22.97
C ILE A 82 25.21 17.11 22.23
N ALA A 83 25.91 16.20 22.92
CA ALA A 83 26.79 15.26 22.25
C ALA A 83 25.99 14.07 21.68
N PRO A 84 26.32 13.53 20.49
CA PRO A 84 25.72 12.31 20.00
C PRO A 84 26.18 11.09 20.82
N ASN A 85 25.40 10.00 20.74
CA ASN A 85 25.80 8.75 21.36
C ASN A 85 27.00 8.10 20.62
N PRO A 86 27.77 7.23 21.32
CA PRO A 86 28.80 6.44 20.65
C PRO A 86 28.19 5.43 19.69
N GLN A 87 29.03 4.84 18.84
CA GLN A 87 28.62 3.78 17.93
C GLN A 87 28.12 2.56 18.70
N ALA A 88 27.06 1.92 18.20
CA ALA A 88 26.56 0.65 18.69
C ALA A 88 27.55 -0.50 18.39
N ASP A 89 27.46 -1.59 19.14
CA ASP A 89 28.24 -2.79 18.88
C ASP A 89 27.85 -3.46 17.54
N LYS A 90 28.73 -4.34 17.04
CA LYS A 90 28.52 -5.01 15.75
C LYS A 90 27.23 -5.85 15.69
N ALA A 91 26.88 -6.57 16.78
CA ALA A 91 25.67 -7.40 16.80
C ALA A 91 24.41 -6.55 16.69
N THR A 92 24.34 -5.45 17.44
CA THR A 92 23.27 -4.45 17.32
C THR A 92 23.19 -3.86 15.91
N LEU A 93 24.32 -3.52 15.30
CA LEU A 93 24.35 -2.91 13.97
C LEU A 93 23.84 -3.85 12.87
N ILE A 94 24.29 -5.11 12.83
CA ILE A 94 23.82 -6.06 11.81
C ILE A 94 22.35 -6.39 12.01
N ARG A 95 21.87 -6.59 13.25
CA ARG A 95 20.45 -6.84 13.52
C ARG A 95 19.59 -5.65 13.08
N ARG A 96 19.99 -4.43 13.41
CA ARG A 96 19.31 -3.20 13.02
C ARG A 96 19.23 -3.05 11.51
N ALA A 97 20.36 -3.15 10.82
CA ALA A 97 20.42 -3.03 9.36
C ALA A 97 19.56 -4.11 8.67
N SER A 98 19.63 -5.35 9.10
CA SER A 98 18.85 -6.46 8.56
C SER A 98 17.35 -6.22 8.72
N LEU A 99 16.87 -5.87 9.90
CA LEU A 99 15.44 -5.62 10.17
C LEU A 99 14.90 -4.38 9.42
N VAL A 100 15.73 -3.33 9.25
CA VAL A 100 15.33 -2.13 8.51
C VAL A 100 15.24 -2.42 7.00
N ILE A 101 16.22 -3.12 6.44
CA ILE A 101 16.39 -3.28 5.00
C ILE A 101 15.62 -4.47 4.46
N THR A 102 15.63 -5.61 5.14
CA THR A 102 14.98 -6.84 4.67
C THR A 102 13.76 -7.25 5.49
N GLY A 103 13.57 -6.66 6.68
CA GLY A 103 12.51 -7.06 7.61
C GLY A 103 12.71 -8.45 8.21
N LEU A 104 13.94 -8.98 8.16
CA LEU A 104 14.32 -10.28 8.71
C LEU A 104 15.55 -10.11 9.62
N PRO A 105 15.66 -10.86 10.74
CA PRO A 105 16.89 -10.88 11.53
C PRO A 105 18.01 -11.54 10.76
N PRO A 106 19.29 -11.20 11.05
CA PRO A 106 20.41 -11.91 10.45
C PRO A 106 20.47 -13.36 10.93
N THR A 107 20.99 -14.26 10.11
CA THR A 107 21.28 -15.63 10.55
C THR A 107 22.50 -15.66 11.47
N PRO A 108 22.66 -16.72 12.30
CA PRO A 108 23.87 -16.88 13.12
C PRO A 108 25.16 -16.86 12.31
N GLU A 109 25.14 -17.41 11.09
CA GLU A 109 26.28 -17.45 10.16
C GLU A 109 26.64 -16.05 9.65
N GLU A 110 25.63 -15.27 9.25
CA GLU A 110 25.80 -13.86 8.83
C GLU A 110 26.33 -13.00 9.97
N MET A 111 25.80 -13.20 11.17
CA MET A 111 26.27 -12.52 12.36
C MET A 111 27.73 -12.89 12.64
N GLN A 112 28.09 -14.17 12.65
CA GLN A 112 29.45 -14.63 12.93
C GLN A 112 30.44 -14.09 11.88
N ALA A 113 30.07 -14.12 10.59
CA ALA A 113 30.87 -13.57 9.51
C ALA A 113 31.19 -12.09 9.73
N PHE A 114 30.19 -11.29 10.13
CA PHE A 114 30.41 -9.87 10.41
C PHE A 114 31.22 -9.61 11.69
N LEU A 115 30.98 -10.38 12.75
CA LEU A 115 31.70 -10.22 14.02
C LEU A 115 33.21 -10.49 13.85
N THR A 116 33.57 -11.48 13.02
CA THR A 116 34.95 -11.87 12.77
C THR A 116 35.63 -11.07 11.65
N ASP A 117 34.88 -10.35 10.81
CA ASP A 117 35.47 -9.50 9.76
C ASP A 117 36.15 -8.27 10.41
N THR A 118 37.48 -8.20 10.29
CA THR A 118 38.32 -7.11 10.79
C THR A 118 38.61 -6.03 9.74
N SER A 119 38.08 -6.19 8.52
CA SER A 119 38.30 -5.22 7.44
C SER A 119 37.62 -3.87 7.73
N LYS A 120 38.22 -2.77 7.27
CA LYS A 120 37.68 -1.41 7.46
C LYS A 120 36.28 -1.22 6.86
N ASN A 121 35.94 -1.98 5.81
CA ASN A 121 34.64 -1.95 5.12
C ASN A 121 33.71 -3.09 5.52
N ALA A 122 33.96 -3.78 6.66
CA ALA A 122 33.14 -4.90 7.12
C ALA A 122 31.64 -4.56 7.20
N TYR A 123 31.30 -3.38 7.72
CA TYR A 123 29.90 -2.95 7.83
C TYR A 123 29.31 -2.60 6.44
N GLU A 124 30.08 -1.98 5.55
CA GLU A 124 29.63 -1.68 4.19
C GLU A 124 29.30 -2.95 3.41
N LYS A 125 30.11 -4.01 3.54
CA LYS A 125 29.81 -5.33 2.95
C LYS A 125 28.45 -5.89 3.43
N VAL A 126 28.12 -5.71 4.70
CA VAL A 126 26.80 -6.09 5.26
C VAL A 126 25.70 -5.28 4.60
N VAL A 127 25.85 -3.95 4.51
CA VAL A 127 24.87 -3.07 3.89
C VAL A 127 24.65 -3.42 2.42
N ASP A 128 25.72 -3.62 1.66
CA ASP A 128 25.65 -3.97 0.23
C ASP A 128 24.94 -5.32 0.02
N ARG A 129 25.26 -6.33 0.83
CA ARG A 129 24.60 -7.63 0.80
C ARG A 129 23.09 -7.51 1.07
N LEU A 130 22.70 -6.73 2.07
CA LEU A 130 21.29 -6.53 2.43
C LEU A 130 20.53 -5.80 1.31
N LEU A 131 21.11 -4.77 0.70
CA LEU A 131 20.52 -4.03 -0.42
C LEU A 131 20.44 -4.86 -1.71
N ALA A 132 21.32 -5.85 -1.88
CA ALA A 132 21.28 -6.80 -3.00
C ALA A 132 20.29 -7.97 -2.78
N SER A 133 19.78 -8.16 -1.57
CA SER A 133 18.85 -9.23 -1.24
C SER A 133 17.48 -9.02 -1.88
N ASP A 134 16.87 -10.08 -2.40
CA ASP A 134 15.49 -10.06 -2.89
C ASP A 134 14.47 -9.70 -1.80
N HIS A 135 14.80 -9.93 -0.54
CA HIS A 135 13.98 -9.56 0.62
C HIS A 135 13.93 -8.03 0.85
N TYR A 136 14.82 -7.26 0.23
CA TYR A 136 14.73 -5.80 0.21
C TYR A 136 13.40 -5.34 -0.37
N GLY A 137 13.04 -5.85 -1.56
CA GLY A 137 11.80 -5.46 -2.21
C GLY A 137 10.56 -5.87 -1.41
N GLU A 138 10.56 -7.04 -0.75
CA GLU A 138 9.44 -7.48 0.10
C GLU A 138 9.21 -6.52 1.28
N ARG A 139 10.30 -6.07 1.91
CA ARG A 139 10.23 -5.10 3.01
C ARG A 139 9.79 -3.72 2.54
N TRP A 140 10.44 -3.20 1.51
CA TRP A 140 10.19 -1.82 1.04
C TRP A 140 8.87 -1.69 0.29
N ALA A 141 8.42 -2.76 -0.39
CA ALA A 141 7.09 -2.82 -0.96
C ALA A 141 5.99 -2.66 0.11
N ARG A 142 6.16 -3.21 1.33
CA ARG A 142 5.13 -3.06 2.38
C ARG A 142 4.86 -1.60 2.69
N HIS A 143 5.89 -0.75 2.75
CA HIS A 143 5.73 0.67 2.96
C HIS A 143 4.95 1.35 1.82
N TRP A 144 5.23 0.97 0.57
CA TRP A 144 4.50 1.51 -0.57
C TRP A 144 3.06 0.99 -0.64
N LEU A 145 2.82 -0.26 -0.30
CA LEU A 145 1.49 -0.86 -0.31
C LEU A 145 0.55 -0.21 0.71
N ASP A 146 1.07 0.28 1.85
CA ASP A 146 0.31 1.08 2.81
C ASP A 146 -0.11 2.44 2.21
N LEU A 147 0.79 3.09 1.47
CA LEU A 147 0.48 4.33 0.75
C LEU A 147 -0.55 4.11 -0.36
N ALA A 148 -0.43 3.01 -1.08
CA ALA A 148 -1.30 2.64 -2.19
C ALA A 148 -2.67 2.09 -1.73
N ARG A 149 -2.92 1.90 -0.45
CA ARG A 149 -4.15 1.30 0.10
C ARG A 149 -4.39 -0.13 -0.41
N TYR A 150 -3.30 -0.88 -0.64
CA TYR A 150 -3.39 -2.23 -1.20
C TYR A 150 -4.26 -3.14 -0.34
N ALA A 151 -5.22 -3.80 -0.99
CA ALA A 151 -5.99 -4.89 -0.42
C ALA A 151 -6.41 -5.87 -1.52
N ASP A 152 -6.55 -7.14 -1.15
CA ASP A 152 -7.00 -8.22 -2.04
C ASP A 152 -8.53 -8.31 -2.13
N SER A 153 -9.27 -7.36 -1.52
CA SER A 153 -10.73 -7.27 -1.55
C SER A 153 -11.23 -5.83 -1.72
N GLU A 154 -12.50 -5.69 -2.09
CA GLU A 154 -13.13 -4.40 -2.42
C GLU A 154 -13.44 -3.54 -1.18
N GLY A 155 -13.83 -4.15 -0.08
CA GLY A 155 -14.39 -3.46 1.09
C GLY A 155 -15.91 -3.31 1.03
N PHE A 156 -16.44 -2.40 1.84
CA PHE A 156 -17.88 -2.15 2.01
C PHE A 156 -18.67 -3.42 2.37
N LYS A 157 -19.94 -3.50 1.93
CA LYS A 157 -20.84 -4.59 2.38
C LYS A 157 -20.53 -5.94 1.76
N SER A 158 -20.12 -6.01 0.50
CA SER A 158 -19.84 -7.27 -0.18
C SER A 158 -18.43 -7.77 0.11
N ASP A 159 -17.45 -6.87 0.18
CA ASP A 159 -16.04 -7.16 0.38
C ASP A 159 -15.52 -8.28 -0.55
N GLU A 160 -15.92 -8.19 -1.82
CA GLU A 160 -15.57 -9.16 -2.86
C GLU A 160 -14.07 -9.21 -3.09
N THR A 161 -13.57 -10.37 -3.51
CA THR A 161 -12.16 -10.56 -3.76
C THR A 161 -11.74 -9.93 -5.09
N ARG A 162 -10.48 -9.45 -5.14
CA ARG A 162 -9.80 -8.93 -6.34
C ARG A 162 -8.79 -9.97 -6.82
N PRO A 163 -9.15 -10.90 -7.69
CA PRO A 163 -8.36 -12.10 -7.93
C PRO A 163 -6.99 -11.85 -8.58
N ASN A 164 -6.80 -10.71 -9.24
CA ASN A 164 -5.57 -10.38 -9.99
C ASN A 164 -4.76 -9.23 -9.39
N VAL A 165 -5.21 -8.64 -8.28
CA VAL A 165 -4.57 -7.45 -7.66
C VAL A 165 -3.17 -7.75 -7.13
N TRP A 166 -2.88 -8.99 -6.73
CA TRP A 166 -1.56 -9.43 -6.26
C TRP A 166 -0.42 -9.16 -7.25
N ARG A 167 -0.73 -9.03 -8.54
CA ARG A 167 0.27 -8.68 -9.56
C ARG A 167 0.84 -7.28 -9.33
N TYR A 168 0.02 -6.35 -8.82
CA TYR A 168 0.49 -5.02 -8.43
C TYR A 168 1.48 -5.10 -7.25
N ARG A 169 1.18 -5.86 -6.21
CA ARG A 169 2.13 -6.11 -5.10
C ARG A 169 3.45 -6.66 -5.64
N ASP A 170 3.38 -7.65 -6.50
CA ASP A 170 4.56 -8.30 -7.08
C ASP A 170 5.36 -7.32 -7.98
N TYR A 171 4.67 -6.45 -8.73
CA TYR A 171 5.29 -5.37 -9.48
C TYR A 171 6.05 -4.41 -8.56
N VAL A 172 5.45 -4.00 -7.44
CA VAL A 172 6.09 -3.12 -6.47
C VAL A 172 7.36 -3.77 -5.89
N ILE A 173 7.28 -5.05 -5.49
CA ILE A 173 8.44 -5.81 -4.98
C ILE A 173 9.56 -5.85 -6.03
N ARG A 174 9.26 -6.21 -7.29
CA ARG A 174 10.25 -6.23 -8.38
C ARG A 174 10.86 -4.86 -8.62
N SER A 175 10.06 -3.80 -8.58
CA SER A 175 10.53 -2.43 -8.82
C SER A 175 11.54 -1.98 -7.77
N PHE A 176 11.31 -2.28 -6.49
CA PHE A 176 12.27 -2.00 -5.42
C PHE A 176 13.52 -2.88 -5.52
N ASN A 177 13.39 -4.16 -5.83
CA ASN A 177 14.54 -5.05 -6.01
C ASN A 177 15.45 -4.62 -7.17
N ALA A 178 14.84 -4.18 -8.28
CA ALA A 178 15.56 -3.67 -9.45
C ALA A 178 16.08 -2.23 -9.26
N ASP A 179 15.86 -1.62 -8.11
CA ASP A 179 16.20 -0.21 -7.85
C ASP A 179 15.68 0.73 -8.95
N LYS A 180 14.43 0.50 -9.38
CA LYS A 180 13.79 1.33 -10.42
C LYS A 180 13.85 2.81 -10.04
N PRO A 181 14.33 3.71 -10.91
CA PRO A 181 14.32 5.14 -10.63
C PRO A 181 12.94 5.60 -10.15
N TYR A 182 12.89 6.31 -9.03
CA TYR A 182 11.61 6.72 -8.42
C TYR A 182 10.76 7.57 -9.37
N SER A 183 11.38 8.38 -10.24
CA SER A 183 10.69 9.12 -11.29
C SER A 183 9.91 8.19 -12.22
N LYS A 184 10.55 7.13 -12.73
CA LYS A 184 9.90 6.14 -13.59
C LYS A 184 8.82 5.35 -12.83
N PHE A 185 9.08 5.01 -11.57
CA PHE A 185 8.11 4.32 -10.73
C PHE A 185 6.83 5.14 -10.53
N VAL A 186 6.93 6.46 -10.33
CA VAL A 186 5.77 7.39 -10.27
C VAL A 186 5.05 7.48 -11.61
N GLN A 187 5.80 7.62 -12.72
CA GLN A 187 5.22 7.69 -14.06
C GLN A 187 4.40 6.45 -14.40
N GLU A 188 4.92 5.26 -14.11
CA GLU A 188 4.23 3.99 -14.32
C GLU A 188 2.95 3.88 -13.47
N GLN A 189 2.96 4.37 -12.22
CA GLN A 189 1.79 4.36 -11.32
C GLN A 189 0.65 5.26 -11.82
N ILE A 190 0.98 6.44 -12.33
CA ILE A 190 -0.02 7.45 -12.72
C ILE A 190 -0.51 7.22 -14.15
N ALA A 191 0.38 6.91 -15.09
CA ALA A 191 0.13 6.91 -16.53
C ALA A 191 0.86 5.77 -17.26
N GLY A 192 1.00 4.60 -16.65
CA GLY A 192 1.79 3.50 -17.21
C GLY A 192 1.30 3.01 -18.56
N ASP A 193 -0.02 2.95 -18.74
CA ASP A 193 -0.67 2.59 -20.01
C ASP A 193 -0.49 3.65 -21.11
N GLU A 194 -0.44 4.92 -20.74
CA GLU A 194 -0.23 6.04 -21.67
C GLU A 194 1.25 6.21 -22.05
N MET A 195 2.15 6.22 -21.08
CA MET A 195 3.58 6.56 -21.28
C MET A 195 4.42 5.37 -21.78
N PHE A 196 4.00 4.15 -21.47
CA PHE A 196 4.78 2.94 -21.76
C PHE A 196 3.92 1.86 -22.41
N PRO A 197 3.27 2.14 -23.57
CA PRO A 197 2.38 1.19 -24.23
C PRO A 197 3.12 -0.12 -24.55
N GLY A 198 2.47 -1.24 -24.27
CA GLY A 198 3.05 -2.58 -24.46
C GLY A 198 3.97 -3.06 -23.33
N ASN A 199 4.24 -2.25 -22.31
CA ASN A 199 4.99 -2.67 -21.13
C ASN A 199 4.05 -3.21 -20.06
N ASN A 200 4.10 -4.51 -19.80
CA ASN A 200 3.23 -5.18 -18.83
C ASN A 200 3.42 -4.67 -17.40
N ASP A 201 4.63 -4.37 -16.98
CA ASP A 201 4.88 -3.84 -15.63
C ASP A 201 4.28 -2.45 -15.46
N ALA A 202 4.40 -1.59 -16.49
CA ALA A 202 3.78 -0.27 -16.48
C ALA A 202 2.25 -0.35 -16.51
N LEU A 203 1.70 -1.32 -17.24
CA LEU A 203 0.26 -1.58 -17.26
C LEU A 203 -0.25 -2.05 -15.89
N ILE A 204 0.46 -2.98 -15.23
CA ILE A 204 0.16 -3.44 -13.87
C ILE A 204 0.26 -2.28 -12.86
N ALA A 205 1.20 -1.36 -13.06
CA ALA A 205 1.42 -0.22 -12.17
C ALA A 205 0.21 0.71 -12.08
N THR A 206 -0.62 0.81 -13.13
CA THR A 206 -1.88 1.59 -13.10
C THR A 206 -2.87 1.09 -12.05
N GLY A 207 -2.63 -0.09 -11.49
CA GLY A 207 -3.31 -0.62 -10.31
C GLY A 207 -3.27 0.32 -9.10
N PHE A 208 -2.27 1.20 -8.99
CA PHE A 208 -2.23 2.26 -7.96
C PHE A 208 -3.54 3.06 -7.94
N ASN A 209 -4.04 3.44 -9.11
CA ASN A 209 -5.28 4.19 -9.25
C ASN A 209 -6.53 3.35 -8.94
N ARG A 210 -6.41 1.98 -8.93
CA ARG A 210 -7.53 1.04 -8.70
C ARG A 210 -7.73 0.66 -7.23
N HIS A 211 -6.80 0.98 -6.33
CA HIS A 211 -6.83 0.50 -4.93
C HIS A 211 -7.82 1.23 -4.02
N PHE A 212 -8.68 2.10 -4.54
CA PHE A 212 -9.76 2.66 -3.72
C PHE A 212 -10.74 1.58 -3.24
N PRO A 213 -11.36 1.75 -2.06
CA PRO A 213 -12.47 0.90 -1.62
C PRO A 213 -13.65 1.10 -2.57
N ASP A 214 -14.25 0.01 -3.07
CA ASP A 214 -15.35 0.11 -4.03
C ASP A 214 -16.59 -0.66 -3.56
N GLU A 215 -17.77 -0.03 -3.64
CA GLU A 215 -19.05 -0.69 -3.46
C GLU A 215 -19.56 -1.14 -4.84
N SER A 216 -19.12 -2.32 -5.27
CA SER A 216 -19.37 -2.85 -6.62
C SER A 216 -20.85 -2.94 -7.00
N ASN A 217 -21.73 -3.02 -6.01
CA ASN A 217 -23.20 -3.18 -6.19
C ASN A 217 -24.00 -1.89 -5.90
N ALA A 218 -23.38 -0.72 -5.82
CA ALA A 218 -24.09 0.54 -5.61
C ALA A 218 -24.89 0.95 -6.84
N ALA A 219 -26.17 1.31 -6.64
CA ALA A 219 -27.05 1.77 -7.72
C ALA A 219 -26.75 3.24 -8.14
N ASN A 220 -26.27 4.07 -7.20
CA ASN A 220 -25.92 5.46 -7.51
C ASN A 220 -24.54 5.55 -8.18
N ILE A 221 -24.51 5.29 -9.46
CA ILE A 221 -23.27 5.27 -10.27
C ILE A 221 -22.61 6.64 -10.33
N MET A 222 -23.40 7.72 -10.34
CA MET A 222 -22.89 9.11 -10.38
C MET A 222 -22.10 9.44 -9.11
N LEU A 223 -22.66 9.12 -7.95
CA LEU A 223 -21.97 9.29 -6.67
C LEU A 223 -20.68 8.48 -6.61
N ARG A 224 -20.75 7.20 -7.00
CA ARG A 224 -19.57 6.30 -6.99
C ARG A 224 -18.47 6.79 -7.92
N ARG A 225 -18.81 7.36 -9.08
CA ARG A 225 -17.83 8.02 -9.94
C ARG A 225 -17.14 9.17 -9.21
N GLN A 226 -17.90 10.05 -8.56
CA GLN A 226 -17.33 11.20 -7.86
C GLN A 226 -16.44 10.78 -6.68
N GLU A 227 -16.85 9.76 -5.92
CA GLU A 227 -16.05 9.21 -4.82
C GLU A 227 -14.72 8.62 -5.31
N LEU A 228 -14.73 7.90 -6.43
CA LEU A 228 -13.52 7.40 -7.09
C LEU A 228 -12.57 8.56 -7.47
N LEU A 229 -13.10 9.58 -8.11
CA LEU A 229 -12.29 10.74 -8.51
C LEU A 229 -11.74 11.51 -7.30
N ASN A 230 -12.53 11.63 -6.24
CA ASN A 230 -12.10 12.24 -4.99
C ASN A 230 -10.95 11.44 -4.36
N ASP A 231 -11.12 10.12 -4.22
CA ASP A 231 -10.12 9.24 -3.62
C ASP A 231 -8.79 9.29 -4.37
N ILE A 232 -8.80 9.18 -5.70
CA ILE A 232 -7.57 9.23 -6.49
C ILE A 232 -6.89 10.60 -6.34
N THR A 233 -7.66 11.70 -6.37
CA THR A 233 -7.11 13.05 -6.23
C THR A 233 -6.46 13.23 -4.86
N ASP A 234 -7.14 12.81 -3.78
CA ASP A 234 -6.65 12.91 -2.41
C ASP A 234 -5.39 12.05 -2.19
N VAL A 235 -5.37 10.84 -2.74
CA VAL A 235 -4.23 9.93 -2.61
C VAL A 235 -3.02 10.41 -3.41
N VAL A 236 -3.20 10.90 -4.62
CA VAL A 236 -2.09 11.46 -5.39
C VAL A 236 -1.54 12.69 -4.68
N GLY A 237 -2.40 13.57 -4.15
CA GLY A 237 -2.00 14.70 -3.32
C GLY A 237 -1.12 14.28 -2.14
N SER A 238 -1.61 13.38 -1.31
CA SER A 238 -0.91 12.94 -0.09
C SER A 238 0.29 12.05 -0.37
N THR A 239 0.21 11.14 -1.36
CA THR A 239 1.27 10.17 -1.63
C THR A 239 2.39 10.74 -2.48
N MET A 240 2.07 11.47 -3.55
CA MET A 240 3.10 11.98 -4.47
C MET A 240 3.59 13.37 -4.07
N MET A 241 2.69 14.24 -3.61
CA MET A 241 3.02 15.63 -3.29
C MET A 241 3.21 15.90 -1.79
N GLY A 242 2.81 14.98 -0.91
CA GLY A 242 2.84 15.20 0.54
C GLY A 242 1.93 16.34 0.98
N ILE A 243 0.78 16.51 0.33
CA ILE A 243 -0.18 17.59 0.60
C ILE A 243 -1.58 16.99 0.75
N THR A 244 -2.29 17.40 1.79
CA THR A 244 -3.68 17.04 2.02
C THR A 244 -4.59 18.00 1.26
N VAL A 245 -5.08 17.60 0.10
CA VAL A 245 -5.92 18.46 -0.77
C VAL A 245 -7.42 18.34 -0.48
N GLY A 246 -7.86 17.33 0.28
CA GLY A 246 -9.26 17.00 0.49
C GLY A 246 -10.13 18.12 1.07
N CYS A 247 -9.59 19.01 1.90
CA CYS A 247 -10.33 20.18 2.40
C CYS A 247 -10.73 21.13 1.25
N ALA A 248 -9.92 21.18 0.19
CA ALA A 248 -10.18 22.03 -0.97
C ALA A 248 -11.31 21.52 -1.86
N ARG A 249 -11.90 20.35 -1.57
CA ARG A 249 -13.07 19.81 -2.26
C ARG A 249 -14.34 20.68 -2.08
N CYS A 250 -14.51 21.32 -0.94
CA CYS A 250 -15.74 22.06 -0.62
C CYS A 250 -15.56 23.59 -0.64
N HIS A 251 -14.38 24.07 -0.33
CA HIS A 251 -14.02 25.50 -0.23
C HIS A 251 -12.49 25.64 -0.38
N ASP A 252 -11.95 26.85 -0.51
CA ASP A 252 -10.50 27.05 -0.44
C ASP A 252 -9.94 26.42 0.83
N HIS A 253 -8.80 25.73 0.73
CA HIS A 253 -8.19 25.06 1.87
C HIS A 253 -7.99 26.03 3.05
N LYS A 254 -8.40 25.61 4.25
CA LYS A 254 -8.47 26.49 5.42
C LYS A 254 -7.09 27.03 5.83
N PHE A 255 -6.06 26.20 5.74
CA PHE A 255 -4.74 26.50 6.28
C PHE A 255 -3.68 26.67 5.19
N ASP A 256 -3.79 25.91 4.10
CA ASP A 256 -2.82 25.90 3.03
C ASP A 256 -3.29 26.73 1.83
N PRO A 257 -2.37 27.29 1.03
CA PRO A 257 -2.72 28.15 -0.10
C PRO A 257 -3.15 27.29 -1.33
N ILE A 258 -4.17 26.46 -1.13
CA ILE A 258 -4.77 25.59 -2.14
C ILE A 258 -6.20 26.06 -2.36
N LEU A 259 -6.52 26.44 -3.59
CA LEU A 259 -7.84 26.94 -3.92
C LEU A 259 -8.83 25.78 -4.15
N HIS A 260 -10.10 26.02 -3.87
CA HIS A 260 -11.20 25.11 -4.23
C HIS A 260 -11.13 24.67 -5.68
N ARG A 261 -10.84 25.60 -6.57
CA ARG A 261 -10.64 25.36 -7.99
C ARG A 261 -9.43 24.43 -8.28
N ASP A 262 -8.33 24.56 -7.54
CA ASP A 262 -7.12 23.74 -7.73
C ASP A 262 -7.41 22.25 -7.52
N TYR A 263 -8.30 21.92 -6.58
CA TYR A 263 -8.72 20.55 -6.33
C TYR A 263 -9.32 19.92 -7.59
N TYR A 264 -10.26 20.62 -8.25
CA TYR A 264 -10.93 20.11 -9.44
C TYR A 264 -10.03 20.15 -10.68
N ARG A 265 -9.07 21.05 -10.75
CA ARG A 265 -8.04 21.05 -11.80
C ARG A 265 -7.14 19.82 -11.69
N LEU A 266 -6.75 19.40 -10.46
CA LEU A 266 -6.05 18.15 -10.22
C LEU A 266 -6.95 16.94 -10.54
N GLN A 267 -8.21 16.98 -10.14
CA GLN A 267 -9.18 15.93 -10.43
C GLN A 267 -9.40 15.74 -11.94
N ALA A 268 -9.32 16.81 -12.72
CA ALA A 268 -9.53 16.78 -14.17
C ALA A 268 -8.51 15.90 -14.93
N PHE A 269 -7.34 15.63 -14.36
CA PHE A 269 -6.40 14.65 -14.93
C PHE A 269 -6.96 13.21 -14.93
N PHE A 270 -7.86 12.90 -14.02
CA PHE A 270 -8.46 11.58 -13.82
C PHE A 270 -9.90 11.47 -14.36
N ALA A 271 -10.43 12.54 -14.93
CA ALA A 271 -11.85 12.63 -15.31
C ALA A 271 -12.32 11.53 -16.26
N ASN A 272 -11.41 10.96 -17.06
CA ASN A 272 -11.71 9.93 -18.06
C ASN A 272 -11.41 8.49 -17.63
N LEU A 273 -10.97 8.27 -16.38
CA LEU A 273 -10.61 6.94 -15.89
C LEU A 273 -11.79 5.97 -15.88
N LYS A 274 -11.55 4.74 -16.31
CA LYS A 274 -12.41 3.57 -16.09
C LYS A 274 -11.65 2.47 -15.34
N ILE A 275 -12.39 1.66 -14.60
CA ILE A 275 -11.90 0.42 -14.04
C ILE A 275 -11.68 -0.59 -15.17
N GLU A 276 -10.52 -1.27 -15.14
CA GLU A 276 -10.21 -2.36 -16.05
C GLU A 276 -9.59 -3.51 -15.25
N ASP A 277 -10.42 -4.47 -14.89
CA ASP A 277 -9.99 -5.60 -14.06
C ASP A 277 -9.46 -6.80 -14.88
N GLU A 278 -9.49 -6.70 -16.23
CA GLU A 278 -9.03 -7.71 -17.18
C GLU A 278 -8.00 -7.16 -18.17
N LEU A 279 -7.05 -6.36 -17.70
CA LEU A 279 -5.93 -5.88 -18.51
C LEU A 279 -5.06 -7.05 -19.00
N VAL A 280 -5.13 -7.37 -20.30
CA VAL A 280 -4.40 -8.50 -20.89
C VAL A 280 -2.90 -8.23 -20.93
N LEU A 281 -2.13 -9.10 -20.28
CA LEU A 281 -0.67 -9.02 -20.17
C LEU A 281 0.06 -9.81 -21.25
N ASP A 282 -0.64 -10.68 -21.97
CA ASP A 282 -0.01 -11.53 -23.00
C ASP A 282 0.28 -10.73 -24.28
N ASN A 283 1.41 -11.02 -24.92
CA ASN A 283 1.82 -10.40 -26.18
C ASN A 283 0.88 -10.76 -27.35
N ALA A 284 1.08 -10.12 -28.50
CA ALA A 284 0.27 -10.34 -29.68
C ALA A 284 0.24 -11.80 -30.14
N ASP A 285 1.41 -12.47 -30.12
CA ASP A 285 1.52 -13.87 -30.55
C ASP A 285 0.72 -14.82 -29.64
N ARG A 286 0.83 -14.64 -28.32
CA ARG A 286 0.07 -15.44 -27.36
C ARG A 286 -1.43 -15.18 -27.49
N ARG A 287 -1.85 -13.93 -27.71
CA ARG A 287 -3.26 -13.58 -27.96
C ARG A 287 -3.76 -14.23 -29.27
N ALA A 288 -2.98 -14.20 -30.34
CA ALA A 288 -3.33 -14.84 -31.59
C ALA A 288 -3.44 -16.38 -31.42
N GLN A 289 -2.50 -17.02 -30.73
CA GLN A 289 -2.58 -18.44 -30.41
C GLN A 289 -3.80 -18.80 -29.55
N PHE A 290 -4.11 -17.96 -28.57
CA PHE A 290 -5.31 -18.11 -27.76
C PHE A 290 -6.57 -18.03 -28.64
N GLN A 291 -6.68 -17.02 -29.47
CA GLN A 291 -7.82 -16.82 -30.37
C GLN A 291 -8.01 -18.01 -31.32
N ALA A 292 -6.93 -18.50 -31.96
CA ALA A 292 -6.99 -19.64 -32.84
C ALA A 292 -7.47 -20.92 -32.11
N LYS A 293 -6.96 -21.20 -30.91
CA LYS A 293 -7.41 -22.35 -30.11
C LYS A 293 -8.84 -22.17 -29.62
N GLN A 294 -9.18 -20.96 -29.22
CA GLN A 294 -10.53 -20.62 -28.76
C GLN A 294 -11.55 -20.84 -29.88
N GLN A 295 -11.23 -20.42 -31.10
CA GLN A 295 -12.10 -20.66 -32.26
C GLN A 295 -12.32 -22.15 -32.49
N VAL A 296 -11.28 -22.98 -32.48
CA VAL A 296 -11.41 -24.44 -32.63
C VAL A 296 -12.29 -25.05 -31.53
N TRP A 297 -12.12 -24.60 -30.28
CA TRP A 297 -12.93 -25.08 -29.17
C TRP A 297 -14.40 -24.63 -29.35
N GLU A 298 -14.64 -23.39 -29.76
CA GLU A 298 -15.96 -22.83 -29.99
C GLU A 298 -16.72 -23.54 -31.12
N GLU A 299 -16.04 -23.85 -32.21
CA GLU A 299 -16.61 -24.59 -33.34
C GLU A 299 -17.02 -26.00 -32.91
N LYS A 300 -16.15 -26.74 -32.22
CA LYS A 300 -16.40 -28.12 -31.75
C LYS A 300 -17.48 -28.21 -30.70
N THR A 301 -17.67 -27.18 -29.89
CA THR A 301 -18.62 -27.14 -28.78
C THR A 301 -19.89 -26.33 -29.09
N ALA A 302 -20.04 -25.81 -30.30
CA ALA A 302 -21.12 -24.89 -30.65
C ALA A 302 -22.53 -25.41 -30.31
N ALA A 303 -22.82 -26.68 -30.66
CA ALA A 303 -24.11 -27.29 -30.38
C ALA A 303 -24.42 -27.41 -28.87
N ILE A 304 -23.42 -27.82 -28.09
CA ILE A 304 -23.56 -27.96 -26.62
C ILE A 304 -23.73 -26.57 -25.97
N ARG A 305 -22.94 -25.61 -26.41
CA ARG A 305 -22.99 -24.24 -25.87
C ARG A 305 -24.31 -23.55 -26.23
N HIS A 306 -24.87 -23.82 -27.41
CA HIS A 306 -26.18 -23.33 -27.79
C HIS A 306 -27.28 -23.91 -26.87
N GLN A 307 -27.24 -25.22 -26.58
CA GLN A 307 -28.21 -25.84 -25.64
C GLN A 307 -28.04 -25.33 -24.20
N ILE A 308 -26.80 -25.03 -23.77
CA ILE A 308 -26.53 -24.39 -22.47
C ILE A 308 -27.17 -22.99 -22.45
N ASP A 309 -26.97 -22.21 -23.51
CA ASP A 309 -27.53 -20.85 -23.62
C ASP A 309 -29.07 -20.87 -23.59
N GLU A 310 -29.73 -21.80 -24.31
CA GLU A 310 -31.17 -21.97 -24.27
C GLU A 310 -31.69 -22.26 -22.86
N VAL A 311 -30.97 -23.08 -22.07
CA VAL A 311 -31.33 -23.40 -20.69
C VAL A 311 -31.13 -22.20 -19.74
N LEU A 312 -30.09 -21.44 -19.94
CA LEU A 312 -29.76 -20.30 -19.09
C LEU A 312 -30.53 -19.04 -19.45
N LYS A 313 -30.87 -18.83 -20.72
CA LYS A 313 -31.44 -17.59 -21.26
C LYS A 313 -32.66 -17.08 -20.47
N PRO A 314 -33.69 -17.88 -20.14
CA PRO A 314 -34.84 -17.34 -19.42
C PRO A 314 -34.51 -16.81 -18.03
N ALA A 315 -33.57 -17.47 -17.33
CA ALA A 315 -33.10 -17.03 -16.01
C ALA A 315 -32.19 -15.82 -16.12
N ARG A 316 -31.33 -15.77 -17.17
CA ARG A 316 -30.44 -14.66 -17.47
C ARG A 316 -31.22 -13.39 -17.81
N ASP A 317 -32.20 -13.49 -18.74
CA ASP A 317 -33.00 -12.34 -19.14
C ASP A 317 -33.77 -11.76 -17.95
N LYS A 318 -34.45 -12.60 -17.19
CA LYS A 318 -35.14 -12.18 -15.97
C LYS A 318 -34.19 -11.53 -14.93
N HIS A 319 -33.02 -12.11 -14.74
CA HIS A 319 -32.04 -11.57 -13.79
C HIS A 319 -31.46 -10.24 -14.28
N TYR A 320 -31.24 -10.10 -15.59
CA TYR A 320 -30.82 -8.87 -16.23
C TYR A 320 -31.84 -7.76 -16.05
N GLU A 321 -33.11 -8.02 -16.33
CA GLU A 321 -34.20 -7.06 -16.15
C GLU A 321 -34.34 -6.60 -14.69
N ASP A 322 -34.29 -7.55 -13.74
CA ASP A 322 -34.32 -7.26 -12.28
C ASP A 322 -33.13 -6.38 -11.86
N ARG A 323 -31.94 -6.62 -12.41
CA ARG A 323 -30.75 -5.82 -12.10
C ARG A 323 -30.79 -4.46 -12.77
N LEU A 324 -31.18 -4.40 -14.04
CA LEU A 324 -31.30 -3.17 -14.80
C LEU A 324 -32.32 -2.21 -14.14
N SER A 325 -33.47 -2.72 -13.72
CA SER A 325 -34.54 -1.92 -13.08
C SER A 325 -34.14 -1.27 -11.75
N ARG A 326 -33.03 -1.68 -11.15
CA ARG A 326 -32.51 -1.09 -9.89
C ARG A 326 -31.73 0.20 -10.10
N PHE A 327 -31.34 0.47 -11.34
CA PHE A 327 -30.65 1.72 -11.68
C PHE A 327 -31.62 2.85 -11.92
N PRO A 328 -31.22 4.13 -11.71
CA PRO A 328 -31.94 5.29 -12.22
C PRO A 328 -32.11 5.20 -13.74
N GLU A 329 -33.20 5.77 -14.26
CA GLU A 329 -33.56 5.71 -15.69
C GLU A 329 -32.40 6.17 -16.62
N GLU A 330 -31.69 7.23 -16.26
CA GLU A 330 -30.54 7.75 -17.01
C GLU A 330 -29.40 6.71 -17.15
N ILE A 331 -29.21 5.87 -16.14
CA ILE A 331 -28.19 4.80 -16.16
C ILE A 331 -28.69 3.60 -16.96
N GLN A 332 -29.99 3.28 -16.89
CA GLN A 332 -30.60 2.24 -17.73
C GLN A 332 -30.45 2.60 -19.22
N GLU A 333 -30.71 3.86 -19.60
CA GLU A 333 -30.51 4.36 -20.95
C GLU A 333 -29.04 4.19 -21.40
N VAL A 334 -28.09 4.55 -20.55
CA VAL A 334 -26.66 4.40 -20.86
C VAL A 334 -26.26 2.93 -21.05
N ILE A 335 -26.79 2.01 -20.22
CA ILE A 335 -26.50 0.57 -20.33
C ILE A 335 -27.02 0.01 -21.66
N THR A 336 -28.22 0.38 -22.06
CA THR A 336 -28.89 -0.14 -23.26
C THR A 336 -28.54 0.61 -24.55
N MET A 337 -27.89 1.78 -24.43
CA MET A 337 -27.47 2.62 -25.56
C MET A 337 -26.45 1.90 -26.46
N GLU A 338 -26.60 2.08 -27.77
CA GLU A 338 -25.61 1.59 -28.73
C GLU A 338 -24.21 2.18 -28.44
N PRO A 339 -23.17 1.34 -28.44
CA PRO A 339 -21.80 1.79 -28.12
C PRO A 339 -21.34 3.04 -28.90
N ALA A 340 -21.65 3.10 -30.18
CA ALA A 340 -21.24 4.22 -31.07
C ALA A 340 -21.90 5.58 -30.71
N LYS A 341 -23.00 5.56 -29.95
CA LYS A 341 -23.72 6.76 -29.54
C LYS A 341 -23.28 7.30 -28.17
N ARG A 342 -22.48 6.52 -27.42
CA ARG A 342 -22.02 6.94 -26.09
C ARG A 342 -20.95 8.02 -26.19
N ASN A 343 -21.15 9.14 -25.51
CA ASN A 343 -20.12 10.14 -25.28
C ASN A 343 -19.15 9.67 -24.16
N ALA A 344 -18.06 10.40 -23.92
CA ALA A 344 -17.03 10.06 -22.95
C ALA A 344 -17.60 9.82 -21.52
N PHE A 345 -18.53 10.64 -21.08
CA PHE A 345 -19.18 10.49 -19.77
C PHE A 345 -20.06 9.24 -19.71
N GLN A 346 -20.85 8.98 -20.72
CA GLN A 346 -21.70 7.80 -20.82
C GLN A 346 -20.87 6.50 -20.89
N TRP A 347 -19.73 6.52 -21.59
CA TRP A 347 -18.79 5.40 -21.56
C TRP A 347 -18.31 5.10 -20.14
N GLN A 348 -17.96 6.12 -19.38
CA GLN A 348 -17.53 5.98 -18.00
C GLN A 348 -18.63 5.38 -17.10
N MET A 349 -19.88 5.86 -17.26
CA MET A 349 -21.03 5.33 -16.55
C MET A 349 -21.32 3.87 -16.91
N TYR A 350 -21.27 3.55 -18.21
CA TYR A 350 -21.42 2.19 -18.70
C TYR A 350 -20.39 1.23 -18.07
N HIS A 351 -19.11 1.58 -18.11
CA HIS A 351 -18.06 0.75 -17.53
C HIS A 351 -18.24 0.54 -16.03
N LYS A 352 -18.74 1.52 -15.31
CA LYS A 352 -19.01 1.42 -13.86
C LYS A 352 -20.24 0.57 -13.55
N ALA A 353 -21.28 0.61 -14.40
CA ALA A 353 -22.52 -0.13 -14.20
C ALA A 353 -22.47 -1.56 -14.77
N LYS A 354 -21.67 -1.79 -15.82
CA LYS A 354 -21.62 -3.04 -16.61
C LYS A 354 -21.48 -4.29 -15.72
N ALA A 355 -20.59 -4.25 -14.71
CA ALA A 355 -20.33 -5.39 -13.85
C ALA A 355 -21.58 -5.88 -13.10
N GLN A 356 -22.57 -5.01 -12.86
CA GLN A 356 -23.80 -5.37 -12.15
C GLN A 356 -24.87 -6.00 -13.05
N VAL A 357 -24.72 -5.91 -14.37
CA VAL A 357 -25.63 -6.45 -15.37
C VAL A 357 -24.99 -7.49 -16.30
N THR A 358 -23.76 -7.88 -16.02
CA THR A 358 -23.04 -8.95 -16.72
C THR A 358 -22.86 -10.14 -15.79
N PHE A 359 -23.29 -11.30 -16.20
CA PHE A 359 -23.30 -12.51 -15.37
C PHE A 359 -22.57 -13.66 -16.06
N SER A 360 -21.82 -14.42 -15.32
CA SER A 360 -21.25 -15.68 -15.77
C SER A 360 -22.35 -16.77 -15.84
N ASP A 361 -22.15 -17.77 -16.68
CA ASP A 361 -23.04 -18.94 -16.75
C ASP A 361 -23.17 -19.66 -15.40
N ALA A 362 -22.13 -19.64 -14.57
CA ALA A 362 -22.15 -20.24 -13.25
C ALA A 362 -23.09 -19.51 -12.28
N GLU A 363 -23.09 -18.17 -12.31
CA GLU A 363 -23.98 -17.34 -11.49
C GLU A 363 -25.44 -17.57 -11.90
N ILE A 364 -25.73 -17.58 -13.19
CA ILE A 364 -27.11 -17.84 -13.68
C ILE A 364 -27.52 -19.27 -13.38
N ALA A 365 -26.64 -20.25 -13.54
CA ALA A 365 -26.93 -21.66 -13.22
C ALA A 365 -27.23 -21.88 -11.73
N ALA A 366 -26.66 -21.07 -10.84
CA ALA A 366 -26.99 -21.12 -9.41
C ALA A 366 -28.45 -20.74 -9.12
N LEU A 367 -29.10 -20.01 -10.01
CA LEU A 367 -30.49 -19.60 -9.92
C LEU A 367 -31.47 -20.69 -10.43
N LEU A 368 -30.97 -21.66 -11.22
CA LEU A 368 -31.79 -22.73 -11.80
C LEU A 368 -32.30 -23.72 -10.74
N LYS A 369 -33.48 -24.27 -10.99
CA LYS A 369 -34.12 -25.30 -10.15
C LYS A 369 -34.70 -26.44 -11.01
N GLY A 370 -34.89 -27.62 -10.39
CA GLY A 370 -35.54 -28.78 -11.02
C GLY A 370 -34.90 -29.20 -12.35
N ALA A 371 -35.69 -29.56 -13.32
CA ALA A 371 -35.25 -30.11 -14.61
C ALA A 371 -34.26 -29.24 -15.39
N SER A 372 -34.38 -27.89 -15.32
CA SER A 372 -33.45 -26.99 -15.97
C SER A 372 -32.05 -27.08 -15.35
N LYS A 373 -31.95 -27.22 -14.03
CA LYS A 373 -30.66 -27.41 -13.35
C LYS A 373 -30.01 -28.73 -13.72
N GLU A 374 -30.80 -29.82 -13.76
CA GLU A 374 -30.34 -31.16 -14.14
C GLU A 374 -29.84 -31.17 -15.60
N LYS A 375 -30.62 -30.57 -16.52
CA LYS A 375 -30.19 -30.41 -17.93
C LYS A 375 -28.91 -29.62 -18.07
N TYR A 376 -28.76 -28.51 -17.36
CA TYR A 376 -27.52 -27.71 -17.34
C TYR A 376 -26.32 -28.54 -16.86
N MET A 377 -26.49 -29.30 -15.76
CA MET A 377 -25.42 -30.14 -15.21
C MET A 377 -24.96 -31.22 -16.17
N ALA A 378 -25.90 -31.85 -16.89
CA ALA A 378 -25.63 -32.86 -17.91
C ALA A 378 -24.83 -32.25 -19.10
N LEU A 379 -25.30 -31.11 -19.63
CA LEU A 379 -24.62 -30.40 -20.71
C LEU A 379 -23.23 -29.89 -20.28
N LYS A 380 -23.06 -29.45 -19.06
CA LYS A 380 -21.78 -29.06 -18.48
C LYS A 380 -20.79 -30.20 -18.43
N LYS A 381 -21.27 -31.41 -18.06
CA LYS A 381 -20.45 -32.64 -18.08
C LYS A 381 -20.05 -33.03 -19.49
N GLU A 382 -20.94 -32.89 -20.47
CA GLU A 382 -20.63 -33.12 -21.89
C GLU A 382 -19.59 -32.10 -22.42
N LEU A 383 -19.78 -30.81 -22.09
CA LEU A 383 -18.83 -29.76 -22.46
C LEU A 383 -17.42 -30.00 -21.88
N ALA A 384 -17.33 -30.55 -20.67
CA ALA A 384 -16.05 -30.84 -20.01
C ALA A 384 -15.21 -31.92 -20.75
N GLN A 385 -15.81 -32.70 -21.64
CA GLN A 385 -15.07 -33.65 -22.50
C GLN A 385 -14.14 -32.94 -23.51
N PHE A 386 -14.31 -31.64 -23.69
CA PHE A 386 -13.51 -30.80 -24.58
C PHE A 386 -12.53 -29.91 -23.84
N ASP A 387 -12.30 -30.12 -22.52
CA ASP A 387 -11.43 -29.28 -21.71
C ASP A 387 -9.95 -29.34 -22.14
N ASP A 388 -9.49 -30.47 -22.73
CA ASP A 388 -8.12 -30.63 -23.23
C ASP A 388 -7.82 -29.76 -24.47
N ILE A 389 -8.82 -29.40 -25.26
CA ILE A 389 -8.62 -28.49 -26.39
C ILE A 389 -8.96 -27.05 -26.05
N LYS A 390 -9.52 -26.77 -24.88
CA LYS A 390 -9.82 -25.43 -24.40
C LYS A 390 -8.52 -24.68 -24.09
N PRO A 391 -8.30 -23.48 -24.65
CA PRO A 391 -7.08 -22.74 -24.36
C PRO A 391 -7.05 -22.30 -22.88
N ALA A 392 -5.84 -22.35 -22.30
CA ALA A 392 -5.62 -21.74 -21.00
C ALA A 392 -5.91 -20.22 -21.09
N PRO A 393 -6.59 -19.63 -20.11
CA PRO A 393 -6.97 -18.22 -20.12
C PRO A 393 -5.75 -17.30 -20.27
N LEU A 394 -5.96 -16.14 -20.86
CA LEU A 394 -4.94 -15.10 -20.94
C LEU A 394 -4.63 -14.59 -19.53
N ARG A 395 -3.37 -14.18 -19.35
CA ARG A 395 -2.96 -13.53 -18.09
C ARG A 395 -3.52 -12.12 -18.06
N VAL A 396 -4.20 -11.77 -16.99
CA VAL A 396 -4.79 -10.46 -16.82
C VAL A 396 -4.37 -9.81 -15.51
N ALA A 397 -4.34 -8.48 -15.49
CA ALA A 397 -4.12 -7.67 -14.29
C ALA A 397 -5.33 -6.76 -14.03
N GLN A 398 -5.35 -6.16 -12.85
CA GLN A 398 -6.30 -5.12 -12.49
C GLN A 398 -5.62 -3.76 -12.53
N GLY A 399 -6.28 -2.77 -13.08
CA GLY A 399 -5.79 -1.42 -13.18
C GLY A 399 -6.86 -0.43 -13.62
N MET A 400 -6.41 0.72 -14.09
CA MET A 400 -7.29 1.74 -14.67
C MET A 400 -6.68 2.29 -15.94
N THR A 401 -7.56 2.55 -16.92
CA THR A 401 -7.23 3.15 -18.21
C THR A 401 -8.23 4.24 -18.55
N ASP A 402 -8.00 4.98 -19.62
CA ASP A 402 -9.01 5.93 -20.12
C ASP A 402 -10.19 5.18 -20.76
N ALA A 403 -11.40 5.72 -20.58
CA ALA A 403 -12.63 5.17 -21.15
C ALA A 403 -12.77 5.47 -22.65
N SER A 404 -12.18 6.57 -23.12
CA SER A 404 -12.24 7.06 -24.50
C SER A 404 -11.07 8.01 -24.76
N THR A 405 -10.94 8.48 -25.99
CA THR A 405 -9.96 9.52 -26.37
C THR A 405 -10.39 10.94 -25.97
N ASP A 406 -11.66 11.12 -25.65
CA ASP A 406 -12.22 12.38 -25.15
C ASP A 406 -12.49 12.27 -23.64
N ALA A 407 -12.29 13.35 -22.92
CA ALA A 407 -12.57 13.39 -21.49
C ALA A 407 -13.89 14.10 -21.18
N PRO A 408 -14.66 13.60 -20.21
CA PRO A 408 -15.79 14.36 -19.67
C PRO A 408 -15.32 15.72 -19.12
N LYS A 409 -16.19 16.72 -19.24
CA LYS A 409 -15.95 18.02 -18.60
C LYS A 409 -15.85 17.87 -17.10
N THR A 410 -14.96 18.63 -16.51
CA THR A 410 -14.78 18.71 -15.05
C THR A 410 -15.22 20.07 -14.57
N HIS A 411 -16.03 20.08 -13.52
CA HIS A 411 -16.56 21.31 -12.95
C HIS A 411 -16.13 21.45 -11.49
N VAL A 412 -15.94 22.65 -11.03
CA VAL A 412 -15.94 22.95 -9.60
C VAL A 412 -17.33 22.60 -9.06
N LEU A 413 -17.38 21.90 -7.92
CA LEU A 413 -18.65 21.49 -7.33
C LEU A 413 -19.00 22.39 -6.14
N ASN A 414 -20.23 22.86 -6.06
CA ASN A 414 -20.69 23.64 -4.93
C ASN A 414 -20.61 22.82 -3.63
N ALA A 415 -19.74 23.25 -2.70
CA ALA A 415 -19.49 22.53 -1.44
C ALA A 415 -19.23 20.99 -1.63
N GLY A 416 -18.64 20.60 -2.75
CA GLY A 416 -18.34 19.19 -3.05
C GLY A 416 -19.56 18.37 -3.54
N ALA A 417 -20.73 18.98 -3.71
CA ALA A 417 -21.95 18.28 -4.11
C ALA A 417 -21.94 17.95 -5.62
N TYR A 418 -21.88 16.67 -5.99
CA TYR A 418 -21.73 16.21 -7.36
C TYR A 418 -22.89 16.59 -8.29
N LEU A 419 -24.08 16.87 -7.75
CA LEU A 419 -25.25 17.35 -8.48
C LEU A 419 -25.31 18.87 -8.63
N SER A 420 -24.33 19.61 -8.12
CA SER A 420 -24.33 21.07 -8.12
C SER A 420 -23.03 21.61 -8.77
N PRO A 421 -22.86 21.44 -10.10
CA PRO A 421 -21.69 21.93 -10.82
C PRO A 421 -21.70 23.45 -10.91
N LYS A 422 -20.51 24.06 -10.82
CA LYS A 422 -20.22 25.47 -11.09
C LYS A 422 -19.44 25.58 -12.41
N GLU A 423 -18.45 26.48 -12.46
CA GLU A 423 -17.60 26.70 -13.62
C GLU A 423 -16.83 25.45 -14.07
N GLU A 424 -16.63 25.29 -15.36
CA GLU A 424 -15.78 24.26 -15.96
C GLU A 424 -14.30 24.60 -15.71
N VAL A 425 -13.50 23.57 -15.44
CA VAL A 425 -12.06 23.69 -15.28
C VAL A 425 -11.30 22.72 -16.18
N GLN A 426 -10.12 23.15 -16.63
CA GLN A 426 -9.18 22.31 -17.37
C GLN A 426 -8.16 21.67 -16.40
N PRO A 427 -7.52 20.55 -16.81
CA PRO A 427 -6.43 19.97 -16.02
C PRO A 427 -5.35 21.00 -15.73
N GLY A 428 -4.89 21.05 -14.49
CA GLY A 428 -3.87 22.02 -14.07
C GLY A 428 -3.36 21.75 -12.68
N PHE A 429 -2.35 22.50 -12.31
CA PHE A 429 -1.60 22.32 -11.08
C PHE A 429 -2.04 23.33 -10.02
N LEU A 430 -1.47 23.23 -8.81
CA LEU A 430 -1.76 24.17 -7.72
C LEU A 430 -1.41 25.59 -8.16
N SER A 431 -2.37 26.51 -8.06
CA SER A 431 -2.21 27.90 -8.52
C SER A 431 -1.06 28.64 -7.85
N ILE A 432 -0.75 28.30 -6.58
CA ILE A 432 0.38 28.87 -5.82
C ILE A 432 1.75 28.55 -6.45
N LEU A 433 1.87 27.49 -7.23
CA LEU A 433 3.11 27.11 -7.91
C LEU A 433 3.32 27.87 -9.23
N GLU A 434 2.33 28.63 -9.68
CA GLU A 434 2.37 29.45 -10.90
C GLU A 434 2.68 28.68 -12.21
N TRP A 435 2.46 27.35 -12.24
CA TRP A 435 2.70 26.50 -13.42
C TRP A 435 1.57 26.58 -14.48
N GLY A 436 0.42 27.16 -14.13
CA GLY A 436 -0.70 27.38 -15.04
C GLY A 436 -1.49 26.10 -15.37
N ASP A 437 -2.11 26.10 -16.54
CA ASP A 437 -2.84 24.94 -17.06
C ASP A 437 -1.88 23.91 -17.63
N ALA A 438 -2.27 22.62 -17.54
CA ALA A 438 -1.46 21.55 -18.07
C ALA A 438 -1.47 21.55 -19.59
N LYS A 439 -0.30 21.36 -20.20
CA LYS A 439 -0.19 21.03 -21.63
C LYS A 439 -0.50 19.55 -21.79
N VAL A 440 -1.66 19.26 -22.36
CA VAL A 440 -2.13 17.89 -22.59
C VAL A 440 -1.99 17.58 -24.08
N ASP A 441 -1.23 16.51 -24.37
CA ASP A 441 -1.05 16.01 -25.74
C ASP A 441 -1.92 14.75 -25.89
N PRO A 442 -3.06 14.79 -26.62
CA PRO A 442 -3.91 13.63 -26.84
C PRO A 442 -3.15 12.50 -27.53
N GLN A 443 -3.45 11.27 -27.14
CA GLN A 443 -2.83 10.05 -27.68
C GLN A 443 -3.87 9.24 -28.48
N ALA A 444 -3.40 8.28 -29.28
CA ALA A 444 -4.28 7.47 -30.15
C ALA A 444 -5.35 6.67 -29.37
N SER A 445 -5.10 6.33 -28.12
CA SER A 445 -6.00 5.51 -27.28
C SER A 445 -6.34 6.15 -25.94
N SER A 446 -5.91 7.36 -25.68
CA SER A 446 -6.13 8.05 -24.39
C SER A 446 -6.15 9.56 -24.56
N THR A 447 -6.62 10.25 -23.52
CA THR A 447 -6.62 11.73 -23.48
C THR A 447 -5.22 12.32 -23.30
N GLY A 448 -4.22 11.57 -22.85
CA GLY A 448 -2.88 12.04 -22.48
C GLY A 448 -2.83 12.88 -21.18
N ARG A 449 -3.97 13.04 -20.48
CA ARG A 449 -4.07 13.87 -19.27
C ARG A 449 -3.17 13.35 -18.15
N ARG A 450 -3.18 12.03 -17.88
CA ARG A 450 -2.36 11.42 -16.83
C ARG A 450 -0.87 11.49 -17.16
N THR A 451 -0.50 11.41 -18.44
CA THR A 451 0.87 11.65 -18.91
C THR A 451 1.34 13.07 -18.55
N ALA A 452 0.51 14.09 -18.73
CA ALA A 452 0.86 15.47 -18.36
C ALA A 452 1.08 15.59 -16.83
N LEU A 453 0.22 14.97 -16.01
CA LEU A 453 0.39 14.95 -14.58
C LEU A 453 1.67 14.21 -14.15
N ALA A 454 1.91 13.01 -14.72
CA ALA A 454 3.07 12.19 -14.39
C ALA A 454 4.40 12.89 -14.73
N LYS A 455 4.47 13.57 -15.87
CA LYS A 455 5.62 14.40 -16.26
C LYS A 455 5.84 15.52 -15.25
N TRP A 456 4.80 16.25 -14.87
CA TRP A 456 4.91 17.33 -13.89
C TRP A 456 5.33 16.84 -12.50
N LEU A 457 4.76 15.75 -12.02
CA LEU A 457 5.14 15.14 -10.73
C LEU A 457 6.62 14.73 -10.70
N THR A 458 7.17 14.34 -11.85
CA THR A 458 8.55 13.86 -11.96
C THR A 458 9.51 14.86 -12.58
N GLU A 459 9.07 16.09 -12.76
CA GLU A 459 9.95 17.20 -13.17
C GLU A 459 10.99 17.46 -12.06
N SER A 460 12.25 17.63 -12.45
CA SER A 460 13.34 17.84 -11.48
C SER A 460 13.19 19.13 -10.66
N SER A 461 12.49 20.11 -11.22
CA SER A 461 12.14 21.38 -10.57
C SER A 461 10.92 21.30 -9.64
N ASN A 462 10.18 20.16 -9.64
CA ASN A 462 9.03 19.98 -8.73
C ASN A 462 9.53 19.92 -7.27
N PRO A 463 9.10 20.85 -6.40
CA PRO A 463 9.64 20.95 -5.04
C PRO A 463 9.11 19.88 -4.10
N LEU A 464 8.11 19.09 -4.49
CA LEU A 464 7.34 18.22 -3.61
C LEU A 464 7.75 16.74 -3.72
N THR A 465 7.61 16.14 -4.90
CA THR A 465 7.62 14.68 -5.09
C THR A 465 8.88 14.00 -4.54
N TYR A 466 10.04 14.53 -4.85
CA TYR A 466 11.30 13.91 -4.43
C TYR A 466 11.64 14.23 -2.96
N ARG A 467 11.25 15.41 -2.48
CA ARG A 467 11.39 15.78 -1.05
C ARG A 467 10.53 14.89 -0.17
N VAL A 468 9.32 14.56 -0.62
CA VAL A 468 8.41 13.63 0.07
C VAL A 468 9.04 12.24 0.16
N MET A 469 9.62 11.73 -0.93
CA MET A 469 10.24 10.40 -0.93
C MET A 469 11.51 10.36 -0.08
N ALA A 470 12.37 11.37 -0.14
CA ALA A 470 13.55 11.48 0.72
C ALA A 470 13.17 11.49 2.21
N ASN A 471 12.12 12.24 2.58
CA ASN A 471 11.58 12.25 3.93
C ASN A 471 11.00 10.88 4.37
N ARG A 472 10.36 10.13 3.44
CA ARG A 472 9.85 8.79 3.74
C ARG A 472 10.96 7.77 3.94
N VAL A 473 12.01 7.79 3.13
CA VAL A 473 13.18 6.91 3.33
C VAL A 473 13.79 7.16 4.72
N TRP A 474 13.93 8.43 5.10
CA TRP A 474 14.37 8.81 6.43
C TRP A 474 13.41 8.31 7.52
N HIS A 475 12.11 8.51 7.33
CA HIS A 475 11.07 8.05 8.26
C HIS A 475 11.11 6.53 8.49
N TYR A 476 11.18 5.75 7.42
CA TYR A 476 11.19 4.29 7.53
C TYR A 476 12.47 3.77 8.17
N THR A 477 13.57 4.50 8.04
CA THR A 477 14.85 4.17 8.66
C THR A 477 14.89 4.51 10.15
N PHE A 478 14.48 5.72 10.53
CA PHE A 478 14.60 6.21 11.91
C PHE A 478 13.30 6.14 12.73
N GLY A 479 12.15 5.84 12.10
CA GLY A 479 10.83 5.82 12.74
C GLY A 479 10.13 7.17 12.81
N ARG A 480 10.83 8.26 12.46
CA ARG A 480 10.28 9.62 12.32
C ARG A 480 10.93 10.31 11.14
N GLY A 481 10.13 10.97 10.30
CA GLY A 481 10.63 11.83 9.22
C GLY A 481 11.29 13.10 9.75
N LEU A 482 12.10 13.73 8.93
CA LEU A 482 12.56 15.11 9.19
C LEU A 482 11.35 16.05 9.30
N SER A 483 10.38 15.93 8.40
CA SER A 483 9.00 16.35 8.62
C SER A 483 8.21 15.14 9.15
N SER A 484 7.61 15.25 10.32
CA SER A 484 7.08 14.10 11.07
C SER A 484 5.86 13.45 10.44
N ASN A 485 5.08 14.19 9.63
CA ASN A 485 4.00 13.64 8.83
C ASN A 485 4.43 13.53 7.35
N PRO A 486 4.80 12.34 6.86
CA PRO A 486 5.31 12.16 5.50
C PRO A 486 4.26 12.36 4.38
N SER A 487 3.01 12.59 4.71
CA SER A 487 1.93 12.86 3.74
C SER A 487 1.28 14.22 3.94
N ASP A 488 1.83 15.07 4.84
CA ASP A 488 1.31 16.41 5.08
C ASP A 488 2.46 17.41 5.36
N PHE A 489 2.90 18.07 4.31
CA PHE A 489 3.86 19.18 4.33
C PHE A 489 3.17 20.54 4.44
N GLY A 490 1.85 20.52 4.66
CA GLY A 490 1.02 21.69 4.87
C GLY A 490 1.32 22.41 6.19
N ASN A 491 0.60 23.52 6.41
CA ASN A 491 0.76 24.33 7.62
C ASN A 491 0.28 23.61 8.89
N MET A 492 -0.55 22.57 8.78
CA MET A 492 -0.96 21.73 9.91
C MET A 492 0.03 20.59 10.17
N GLY A 493 0.89 20.26 9.21
CA GLY A 493 2.02 19.36 9.40
C GLY A 493 3.16 20.04 10.16
N GLU A 494 4.01 19.26 10.82
CA GLU A 494 5.22 19.80 11.44
C GLU A 494 6.25 20.21 10.37
N ARG A 495 6.84 21.38 10.56
CA ARG A 495 7.98 21.80 9.74
C ARG A 495 9.15 20.83 9.94
N PRO A 496 10.00 20.63 8.93
CA PRO A 496 11.18 19.79 9.07
C PRO A 496 12.08 20.26 10.23
N THR A 497 12.48 19.31 11.08
CA THR A 497 13.42 19.56 12.18
C THR A 497 14.80 20.01 11.68
N ASN A 498 15.17 19.55 10.47
CA ASN A 498 16.37 19.97 9.76
C ASN A 498 16.04 20.08 8.26
N ARG A 499 15.61 21.28 7.83
CA ARG A 499 15.21 21.51 6.43
C ARG A 499 16.41 21.41 5.49
N GLU A 500 17.55 21.91 5.89
CA GLU A 500 18.78 21.88 5.08
C GLU A 500 19.17 20.43 4.77
N LEU A 501 19.14 19.56 5.79
CA LEU A 501 19.37 18.12 5.57
C LEU A 501 18.33 17.51 4.63
N LEU A 502 17.06 17.87 4.75
CA LEU A 502 16.00 17.34 3.86
C LEU A 502 16.24 17.78 2.41
N ASP A 503 16.56 19.05 2.19
CA ASP A 503 16.84 19.57 0.85
C ASP A 503 18.13 18.96 0.28
N TRP A 504 19.17 18.80 1.09
CA TRP A 504 20.41 18.13 0.69
C TRP A 504 20.19 16.66 0.31
N LEU A 505 19.45 15.90 1.12
CA LEU A 505 19.09 14.51 0.79
C LEU A 505 18.28 14.43 -0.52
N THR A 506 17.37 15.38 -0.73
CA THR A 506 16.57 15.45 -1.97
C THR A 506 17.46 15.77 -3.18
N SER A 507 18.43 16.68 -3.04
CA SER A 507 19.40 16.99 -4.09
C SER A 507 20.28 15.78 -4.42
N ARG A 508 20.79 15.07 -3.40
CA ARG A 508 21.58 13.83 -3.60
C ARG A 508 20.75 12.75 -4.26
N PHE A 509 19.50 12.56 -3.83
CA PHE A 509 18.57 11.60 -4.45
C PHE A 509 18.42 11.85 -5.96
N GLY A 510 18.32 13.13 -6.39
CA GLY A 510 18.29 13.50 -7.80
C GLY A 510 19.61 13.20 -8.52
N LYS A 511 20.76 13.55 -7.92
CA LYS A 511 22.09 13.30 -8.47
C LYS A 511 22.41 11.81 -8.63
N ASP A 512 21.86 10.98 -7.76
CA ASP A 512 22.00 9.51 -7.78
C ASP A 512 20.94 8.83 -8.67
N GLY A 513 20.30 9.56 -9.59
CA GLY A 513 19.34 9.03 -10.55
C GLY A 513 18.04 8.56 -9.92
N TYR A 514 17.67 9.11 -8.76
CA TYR A 514 16.48 8.75 -7.99
C TYR A 514 16.49 7.29 -7.49
N SER A 515 17.68 6.76 -7.17
CA SER A 515 17.90 5.44 -6.58
C SER A 515 17.55 5.44 -5.09
N ILE A 516 16.53 4.65 -4.71
CA ILE A 516 16.15 4.49 -3.31
C ILE A 516 17.19 3.65 -2.56
N LYS A 517 17.83 2.68 -3.23
CA LYS A 517 18.92 1.90 -2.61
C LYS A 517 20.14 2.76 -2.30
N ALA A 518 20.53 3.68 -3.21
CA ALA A 518 21.63 4.60 -2.96
C ALA A 518 21.35 5.51 -1.75
N LEU A 519 20.14 6.06 -1.66
CA LEU A 519 19.74 6.88 -0.51
C LEU A 519 19.75 6.07 0.80
N ASN A 520 19.26 4.83 0.77
CA ASN A 520 19.33 3.92 1.92
C ASN A 520 20.80 3.65 2.32
N LYS A 521 21.67 3.31 1.36
CA LYS A 521 23.08 3.06 1.63
C LYS A 521 23.71 4.27 2.33
N MET A 522 23.49 5.46 1.79
CA MET A 522 24.02 6.71 2.34
C MET A 522 23.60 6.90 3.81
N ILE A 523 22.32 6.67 4.13
CA ILE A 523 21.80 6.80 5.50
C ILE A 523 22.37 5.73 6.42
N LEU A 524 22.44 4.47 6.01
CA LEU A 524 22.96 3.38 6.83
C LEU A 524 24.44 3.52 7.14
N MET A 525 25.22 4.11 6.21
CA MET A 525 26.65 4.35 6.39
C MET A 525 26.95 5.55 7.28
N SER A 526 25.97 6.38 7.65
CA SER A 526 26.16 7.51 8.55
C SER A 526 26.46 7.08 9.99
N ALA A 527 27.19 7.90 10.74
CA ALA A 527 27.34 7.75 12.19
C ALA A 527 25.99 7.91 12.90
N THR A 528 25.12 8.74 12.38
CA THR A 528 23.74 8.97 12.86
C THR A 528 22.95 7.67 12.93
N PHE A 529 23.01 6.81 11.91
CA PHE A 529 22.35 5.49 11.94
C PHE A 529 23.07 4.51 12.84
N GLN A 530 24.40 4.59 12.90
CA GLN A 530 25.24 3.61 13.62
C GLN A 530 25.37 3.89 15.11
N GLN A 531 24.87 5.01 15.64
CA GLN A 531 24.96 5.31 17.06
C GLN A 531 24.09 4.37 17.93
N SER A 532 24.48 4.24 19.19
CA SER A 532 23.77 3.47 20.20
C SER A 532 22.38 4.04 20.50
N SER A 533 21.44 3.19 20.90
CA SER A 533 20.09 3.57 21.37
C SER A 533 20.05 3.86 22.89
N SER A 534 21.20 3.85 23.58
CA SER A 534 21.29 4.04 25.03
C SER A 534 20.67 5.38 25.45
N TYR A 535 19.93 5.35 26.55
CA TYR A 535 19.34 6.55 27.13
C TYR A 535 20.37 7.35 27.90
N ARG A 536 20.36 8.66 27.76
CA ARG A 536 21.15 9.61 28.53
C ARG A 536 20.25 10.73 29.04
N GLU A 537 20.29 10.96 30.34
CA GLU A 537 19.42 11.93 31.01
C GLU A 537 19.71 13.37 30.61
N ASP A 538 21.00 13.72 30.45
CA ASP A 538 21.44 15.06 30.01
C ASP A 538 20.88 15.44 28.65
N ALA A 539 21.02 14.55 27.68
CA ALA A 539 20.52 14.74 26.33
C ALA A 539 18.97 14.72 26.27
N ALA A 540 18.33 13.82 27.03
CA ALA A 540 16.89 13.73 27.09
C ALA A 540 16.21 14.95 27.74
N LYS A 541 16.87 15.67 28.65
CA LYS A 541 16.37 16.94 29.17
C LYS A 541 16.33 18.03 28.10
N ALA A 542 17.30 18.03 27.18
CA ALA A 542 17.37 19.03 26.11
C ALA A 542 16.53 18.68 24.87
N ASP A 543 16.43 17.38 24.54
CA ASP A 543 15.63 16.86 23.42
C ASP A 543 14.92 15.55 23.83
N PRO A 544 13.81 15.63 24.57
CA PRO A 544 13.12 14.45 25.12
C PRO A 544 12.53 13.54 24.03
N GLU A 545 12.12 14.11 22.91
CA GLU A 545 11.57 13.36 21.77
C GLU A 545 12.62 12.84 20.80
N ASN A 546 13.92 13.07 21.08
CA ASN A 546 15.03 12.70 20.19
C ASN A 546 14.86 13.22 18.75
N LYS A 547 14.30 14.43 18.59
CA LYS A 547 14.08 15.07 17.28
C LYS A 547 15.38 15.36 16.52
N MET A 548 16.47 15.60 17.27
CA MET A 548 17.77 15.89 16.72
C MET A 548 18.65 14.64 16.54
N LEU A 549 18.14 13.46 16.89
CA LEU A 549 18.82 12.17 16.76
C LEU A 549 20.15 12.11 17.51
N TRP A 550 20.19 12.52 18.79
CA TRP A 550 21.35 12.33 19.66
C TRP A 550 21.61 10.86 20.01
N ARG A 551 20.62 9.97 19.73
CA ARG A 551 20.71 8.51 19.79
C ARG A 551 19.92 7.87 18.66
N PHE A 552 20.13 6.57 18.38
CA PHE A 552 19.18 5.82 17.56
C PHE A 552 17.86 5.63 18.32
N SER A 553 16.73 5.86 17.64
CA SER A 553 15.41 5.76 18.26
C SER A 553 14.99 4.29 18.42
N ARG A 554 14.79 3.86 19.65
CA ARG A 554 14.20 2.55 19.94
C ARG A 554 12.73 2.54 19.51
N ARG A 555 12.32 1.49 18.78
CA ARG A 555 10.93 1.36 18.31
C ARG A 555 10.48 -0.10 18.29
N ARG A 556 9.17 -0.33 18.49
CA ARG A 556 8.56 -1.65 18.32
C ARG A 556 8.55 -2.03 16.84
N LEU A 557 8.77 -3.30 16.52
CA LEU A 557 8.64 -3.84 15.18
C LEU A 557 7.16 -3.94 14.79
N GLU A 558 6.90 -3.91 13.49
CA GLU A 558 5.58 -4.13 12.90
C GLU A 558 5.19 -5.61 13.00
N GLY A 559 3.89 -5.91 13.04
CA GLY A 559 3.38 -7.28 13.17
C GLY A 559 3.89 -8.24 12.10
N GLU A 560 4.02 -7.75 10.87
CA GLU A 560 4.57 -8.53 9.78
C GLU A 560 6.04 -8.90 10.00
N ILE A 561 6.86 -7.98 10.51
CA ILE A 561 8.27 -8.25 10.83
C ILE A 561 8.37 -9.23 12.01
N ILE A 562 7.55 -9.06 13.05
CA ILE A 562 7.53 -9.95 14.19
C ILE A 562 7.21 -11.39 13.76
N ARG A 563 6.13 -11.56 12.97
CA ARG A 563 5.74 -12.88 12.45
C ARG A 563 6.83 -13.50 11.57
N ASP A 564 7.35 -12.75 10.62
CA ASP A 564 8.37 -13.23 9.69
C ASP A 564 9.67 -13.60 10.42
N SER A 565 10.05 -12.81 11.45
CA SER A 565 11.20 -13.10 12.31
C SER A 565 11.01 -14.39 13.10
N MET A 566 9.81 -14.62 13.69
CA MET A 566 9.50 -15.86 14.40
C MET A 566 9.62 -17.08 13.48
N LEU A 567 9.05 -17.01 12.29
CA LEU A 567 9.13 -18.09 11.30
C LEU A 567 10.56 -18.35 10.85
N GLN A 568 11.37 -17.29 10.67
CA GLN A 568 12.77 -17.43 10.25
C GLN A 568 13.64 -18.06 11.33
N VAL A 569 13.57 -17.56 12.56
CA VAL A 569 14.41 -18.12 13.65
C VAL A 569 14.01 -19.54 13.98
N ALA A 570 12.73 -19.88 13.85
CA ALA A 570 12.23 -21.25 13.97
C ALA A 570 12.65 -22.16 12.78
N GLY A 571 13.17 -21.60 11.68
CA GLY A 571 13.61 -22.36 10.50
C GLY A 571 12.48 -22.90 9.63
N ILE A 572 11.28 -22.31 9.74
CA ILE A 572 10.08 -22.77 9.02
C ILE A 572 9.52 -21.72 8.07
N LEU A 573 10.20 -20.58 7.88
CA LEU A 573 9.82 -19.57 6.90
C LEU A 573 9.93 -20.15 5.49
N ASN A 574 8.85 -20.04 4.71
CA ASN A 574 8.88 -20.39 3.31
C ASN A 574 9.36 -19.18 2.48
N PRO A 575 10.52 -19.27 1.81
CA PRO A 575 11.10 -18.17 1.05
C PRO A 575 10.44 -17.92 -0.31
N LYS A 576 9.41 -18.68 -0.68
CA LYS A 576 8.73 -18.53 -1.97
C LYS A 576 8.20 -17.11 -2.15
N MET A 577 8.64 -16.45 -3.20
CA MET A 577 8.23 -15.10 -3.56
C MET A 577 7.13 -15.11 -4.63
N TYR A 578 6.40 -13.98 -4.70
CA TYR A 578 5.41 -13.67 -5.74
C TYR A 578 4.19 -14.60 -5.76
N GLY A 579 3.23 -14.27 -6.64
CA GLY A 579 2.02 -15.04 -6.85
C GLY A 579 0.85 -14.64 -5.95
N PRO A 580 -0.27 -15.34 -6.02
CA PRO A 580 -1.49 -15.02 -5.26
C PRO A 580 -1.25 -14.90 -3.75
N GLY A 581 -2.14 -14.18 -3.08
CA GLY A 581 -2.16 -14.09 -1.63
C GLY A 581 -2.40 -15.45 -0.97
N VAL A 582 -1.83 -15.63 0.23
CA VAL A 582 -1.93 -16.85 1.03
C VAL A 582 -2.83 -16.63 2.25
N PHE A 583 -3.45 -17.69 2.74
CA PHE A 583 -4.40 -17.67 3.84
C PHE A 583 -3.86 -18.44 5.06
N PRO A 584 -3.06 -17.79 5.93
CA PRO A 584 -2.66 -18.42 7.20
C PRO A 584 -3.88 -18.77 8.08
N PRO A 585 -3.74 -19.66 9.06
CA PRO A 585 -4.81 -19.95 10.01
C PRO A 585 -5.32 -18.70 10.73
N LEU A 586 -6.63 -18.63 10.95
CA LEU A 586 -7.25 -17.67 11.87
C LEU A 586 -7.43 -18.30 13.25
N PRO A 587 -7.52 -17.49 14.32
CA PRO A 587 -7.88 -17.97 15.65
C PRO A 587 -9.20 -18.79 15.64
N PRO A 588 -9.34 -19.80 16.50
CA PRO A 588 -10.56 -20.58 16.60
C PRO A 588 -11.80 -19.71 16.83
N GLY A 589 -12.89 -20.02 16.14
CA GLY A 589 -14.16 -19.29 16.24
C GLY A 589 -14.23 -17.98 15.45
N MET A 590 -13.15 -17.52 14.88
CA MET A 590 -13.16 -16.34 14.01
C MET A 590 -13.64 -16.71 12.61
N SER A 591 -14.58 -15.95 12.08
CA SER A 591 -15.06 -16.07 10.70
C SER A 591 -14.95 -14.72 9.99
N THR A 592 -14.80 -14.75 8.67
CA THR A 592 -14.77 -13.54 7.86
C THR A 592 -15.93 -13.53 6.89
N ARG A 593 -16.50 -12.38 6.62
CA ARG A 593 -17.45 -12.20 5.53
C ARG A 593 -16.74 -12.51 4.20
N GLY A 594 -17.35 -13.30 3.33
CA GLY A 594 -16.74 -13.73 2.06
C GLY A 594 -15.76 -14.91 2.19
N GLY A 595 -15.66 -15.51 3.40
CA GLY A 595 -14.88 -16.70 3.68
C GLY A 595 -13.36 -16.45 3.80
N TRP A 596 -12.74 -17.19 4.71
CA TRP A 596 -11.28 -17.31 4.83
C TRP A 596 -10.96 -18.79 4.88
N LYS A 597 -10.66 -19.39 3.73
CA LYS A 597 -10.28 -20.80 3.67
C LYS A 597 -8.76 -20.87 3.84
N LYS A 598 -8.33 -21.42 4.98
CA LYS A 598 -6.90 -21.66 5.24
C LYS A 598 -6.31 -22.51 4.11
N ASP A 599 -5.10 -22.18 3.67
CA ASP A 599 -4.35 -22.97 2.72
C ASP A 599 -4.08 -24.38 3.26
N GLU A 600 -4.29 -25.40 2.43
CA GLU A 600 -4.09 -26.81 2.80
C GLU A 600 -2.60 -27.16 2.95
N ALA A 601 -1.77 -26.60 2.09
CA ALA A 601 -0.33 -26.78 2.14
C ALA A 601 0.31 -25.93 3.25
N LEU A 602 0.74 -26.57 4.33
CA LEU A 602 1.35 -25.88 5.49
C LEU A 602 2.49 -24.92 5.10
N PRO A 603 3.41 -25.23 4.14
CA PRO A 603 4.43 -24.28 3.71
C PRO A 603 3.87 -22.98 3.14
N GLU A 604 2.74 -22.98 2.43
CA GLU A 604 2.14 -21.76 1.88
C GLU A 604 1.67 -20.83 3.02
N THR A 605 1.15 -21.37 4.12
CA THR A 605 0.74 -20.58 5.30
C THR A 605 1.91 -19.92 6.03
N ARG A 606 3.15 -20.34 5.74
CA ARG A 606 4.40 -19.86 6.35
C ARG A 606 5.23 -18.95 5.44
N ARG A 607 4.65 -18.47 4.33
CA ARG A 607 5.29 -17.47 3.48
C ARG A 607 5.42 -16.12 4.22
N ARG A 608 6.27 -15.24 3.67
CA ARG A 608 6.43 -13.86 4.17
C ARG A 608 5.08 -13.16 4.30
N SER A 609 4.93 -12.37 5.33
CA SER A 609 3.70 -11.65 5.68
C SER A 609 3.19 -10.70 4.59
N VAL A 610 4.06 -10.21 3.72
CA VAL A 610 3.68 -9.40 2.56
C VAL A 610 2.78 -10.15 1.57
N TYR A 611 2.78 -11.48 1.61
CA TYR A 611 1.93 -12.35 0.77
C TYR A 611 0.63 -12.79 1.48
N THR A 612 0.44 -12.49 2.75
CA THR A 612 -0.82 -12.77 3.44
C THR A 612 -1.94 -11.98 2.78
N PHE A 613 -3.05 -12.67 2.47
CA PHE A 613 -4.24 -12.05 1.86
C PHE A 613 -4.75 -10.89 2.73
N VAL A 614 -4.87 -9.72 2.14
CA VAL A 614 -5.35 -8.51 2.83
C VAL A 614 -6.84 -8.33 2.55
N ARG A 615 -7.67 -8.77 3.50
CA ARG A 615 -9.11 -8.50 3.45
C ARG A 615 -9.38 -7.14 4.09
N ARG A 616 -10.05 -6.26 3.36
CA ARG A 616 -10.23 -4.87 3.77
C ARG A 616 -11.08 -4.74 5.04
N ASN A 617 -12.16 -5.50 5.13
CA ASN A 617 -13.05 -5.47 6.31
C ASN A 617 -12.61 -6.38 7.47
N THR A 618 -11.58 -7.21 7.27
CA THR A 618 -11.12 -8.15 8.30
C THR A 618 -9.62 -8.35 8.16
N ARG A 619 -8.84 -7.53 8.83
CA ARG A 619 -7.38 -7.65 8.84
C ARG A 619 -6.94 -8.92 9.56
N TYR A 620 -5.79 -9.47 9.19
CA TYR A 620 -5.21 -10.61 9.89
C TYR A 620 -4.94 -10.24 11.36
N PRO A 621 -5.44 -11.00 12.35
CA PRO A 621 -5.52 -10.57 13.75
C PRO A 621 -4.20 -10.13 14.36
N MET A 622 -3.13 -10.90 14.14
CA MET A 622 -1.81 -10.56 14.64
C MET A 622 -1.33 -9.20 14.07
N PHE A 623 -1.60 -8.91 12.79
CA PHE A 623 -1.19 -7.63 12.20
C PHE A 623 -2.04 -6.47 12.73
N GLU A 624 -3.33 -6.69 12.91
CA GLU A 624 -4.25 -5.71 13.49
C GLU A 624 -3.84 -5.36 14.93
N ALA A 625 -3.52 -6.36 15.76
CA ALA A 625 -3.03 -6.15 17.12
C ALA A 625 -1.74 -5.30 17.16
N PHE A 626 -0.90 -5.39 16.12
CA PHE A 626 0.34 -4.65 15.97
C PHE A 626 0.25 -3.44 15.03
N ASP A 627 -0.91 -2.78 15.00
CA ASP A 627 -1.15 -1.49 14.31
C ASP A 627 -1.03 -1.54 12.77
N MET A 628 -1.40 -2.68 12.13
CA MET A 628 -1.58 -2.67 10.67
C MET A 628 -2.64 -1.63 10.29
N PRO A 629 -2.36 -0.72 9.35
CA PRO A 629 -3.29 0.35 9.00
C PRO A 629 -4.58 -0.19 8.38
N ASP A 630 -5.63 0.60 8.50
CA ASP A 630 -6.85 0.42 7.73
C ASP A 630 -6.55 0.71 6.25
N THR A 631 -6.81 -0.26 5.39
CA THR A 631 -6.53 -0.14 3.96
C THR A 631 -7.59 0.66 3.18
N HIS A 632 -8.55 1.29 3.86
CA HIS A 632 -9.49 2.21 3.23
C HIS A 632 -8.84 3.57 2.90
N GLU A 633 -7.83 3.95 3.66
CA GLU A 633 -7.11 5.22 3.47
C GLU A 633 -5.60 5.00 3.27
N SER A 634 -4.94 5.99 2.66
CA SER A 634 -3.48 5.99 2.50
C SER A 634 -2.79 6.18 3.84
N CYS A 635 -1.82 5.33 4.18
CA CYS A 635 -1.08 5.40 5.43
C CYS A 635 0.42 5.60 5.19
N ALA A 636 0.90 6.80 5.40
CA ALA A 636 2.34 7.11 5.30
C ALA A 636 3.11 6.86 6.60
N ARG A 637 2.43 6.82 7.72
CA ARG A 637 2.98 6.59 9.06
C ARG A 637 2.01 5.74 9.86
N ARG A 638 2.42 4.52 10.18
CA ARG A 638 1.67 3.65 11.08
C ARG A 638 1.71 4.18 12.52
N ASN A 639 0.66 3.93 13.27
CA ASN A 639 0.70 4.07 14.71
C ASN A 639 1.74 3.10 15.31
N ASN A 640 2.21 3.43 16.48
CA ASN A 640 3.11 2.56 17.25
C ASN A 640 2.64 2.55 18.70
N THR A 641 1.55 1.83 18.94
CA THR A 641 0.94 1.71 20.25
C THR A 641 1.60 0.61 21.09
N VAL A 642 1.44 0.69 22.39
CA VAL A 642 1.77 -0.40 23.34
C VAL A 642 0.47 -0.75 24.04
N SER A 643 -0.02 -1.97 23.80
CA SER A 643 -1.29 -2.42 24.36
C SER A 643 -1.18 -3.83 24.97
N PRO A 644 -2.01 -4.14 25.98
CA PRO A 644 -2.04 -5.49 26.56
C PRO A 644 -2.39 -6.58 25.52
N SER A 645 -3.19 -6.26 24.51
CA SER A 645 -3.57 -7.21 23.45
C SER A 645 -2.37 -7.70 22.66
N GLN A 646 -1.34 -6.88 22.46
CA GLN A 646 -0.09 -7.30 21.80
C GLN A 646 0.65 -8.38 22.60
N ALA A 647 0.78 -8.18 23.91
CA ALA A 647 1.40 -9.17 24.79
C ALA A 647 0.57 -10.46 24.87
N LEU A 648 -0.76 -10.34 24.96
CA LEU A 648 -1.67 -11.49 24.99
C LEU A 648 -1.66 -12.26 23.67
N GLU A 649 -1.59 -11.59 22.53
CA GLU A 649 -1.45 -12.24 21.20
C GLU A 649 -0.18 -13.10 21.16
N LEU A 650 0.96 -12.57 21.60
CA LEU A 650 2.21 -13.31 21.59
C LEU A 650 2.24 -14.46 22.62
N LEU A 651 1.61 -14.27 23.79
CA LEU A 651 1.61 -15.27 24.85
C LEU A 651 0.61 -16.42 24.62
N ASN A 652 -0.55 -16.13 24.03
CA ASN A 652 -1.67 -17.08 23.99
C ASN A 652 -1.98 -17.60 22.58
N SER A 653 -1.36 -17.04 21.53
CA SER A 653 -1.61 -17.50 20.15
C SER A 653 -1.08 -18.92 19.96
N GLU A 654 -1.97 -19.83 19.56
CA GLU A 654 -1.60 -21.21 19.21
C GLU A 654 -0.47 -21.26 18.17
N LEU A 655 -0.48 -20.33 17.22
CA LEU A 655 0.55 -20.22 16.18
C LEU A 655 1.92 -19.87 16.77
N VAL A 656 1.98 -18.91 17.70
CA VAL A 656 3.25 -18.53 18.34
C VAL A 656 3.80 -19.68 19.18
N VAL A 657 2.93 -20.41 19.91
CA VAL A 657 3.30 -21.61 20.65
C VAL A 657 3.85 -22.70 19.72
N ASP A 658 3.20 -22.95 18.58
CA ASP A 658 3.68 -23.92 17.58
C ASP A 658 5.02 -23.52 16.95
N TRP A 659 5.22 -22.23 16.67
CA TRP A 659 6.51 -21.71 16.18
C TRP A 659 7.60 -21.83 17.24
N SER A 660 7.25 -21.66 18.52
CA SER A 660 8.19 -21.87 19.65
C SER A 660 8.61 -23.32 19.75
N ARG A 661 7.71 -24.29 19.52
CA ARG A 661 8.04 -25.73 19.44
C ARG A 661 8.98 -26.02 18.26
N SER A 662 8.70 -25.44 17.09
CA SER A 662 9.57 -25.57 15.91
C SER A 662 10.97 -25.00 16.17
N LEU A 663 11.07 -23.87 16.89
CA LEU A 663 12.35 -23.30 17.29
C LEU A 663 13.09 -24.23 18.29
N ALA A 664 12.37 -24.79 19.26
CA ALA A 664 12.95 -25.75 20.22
C ALA A 664 13.46 -27.00 19.53
N GLU A 665 12.70 -27.54 18.56
CA GLU A 665 13.14 -28.67 17.74
C GLU A 665 14.43 -28.34 16.97
N LYS A 666 14.52 -27.16 16.34
CA LYS A 666 15.73 -26.69 15.66
C LYS A 666 16.93 -26.58 16.60
N VAL A 667 16.72 -26.07 17.83
CA VAL A 667 17.78 -25.97 18.82
C VAL A 667 18.20 -27.38 19.31
N SER A 668 17.26 -28.32 19.48
CA SER A 668 17.50 -29.68 19.91
C SER A 668 18.25 -30.55 18.88
N ASN A 669 18.07 -30.27 17.58
CA ASN A 669 18.72 -31.00 16.48
C ASN A 669 20.24 -30.78 16.46
N ASP A 670 20.76 -29.79 17.17
CA ASP A 670 22.20 -29.63 17.38
C ASP A 670 22.67 -30.70 18.37
N ALA A 671 23.06 -31.87 17.89
CA ALA A 671 23.41 -33.06 18.68
C ALA A 671 24.44 -32.77 19.79
N GLY A 672 24.18 -33.26 20.99
CA GLY A 672 25.10 -33.19 22.13
C GLY A 672 25.10 -31.87 22.91
N LEU A 673 24.19 -30.94 22.64
CA LEU A 673 24.08 -29.70 23.39
C LEU A 673 23.63 -29.96 24.84
N SER A 674 24.40 -29.45 25.79
CA SER A 674 24.01 -29.33 27.20
C SER A 674 22.87 -28.30 27.35
N PRO A 675 22.19 -28.22 28.52
CA PRO A 675 21.26 -27.14 28.80
C PRO A 675 21.83 -25.74 28.54
N GLN A 676 23.12 -25.54 28.86
CA GLN A 676 23.85 -24.31 28.60
C GLN A 676 24.01 -24.06 27.07
N GLY A 677 24.40 -25.10 26.32
CA GLY A 677 24.55 -25.01 24.85
C GLY A 677 23.25 -24.77 24.17
N GLN A 678 22.14 -25.37 24.61
CA GLN A 678 20.80 -25.11 24.10
C GLN A 678 20.35 -23.67 24.37
N ALA A 679 20.60 -23.16 25.58
CA ALA A 679 20.34 -21.77 25.94
C ALA A 679 21.15 -20.82 25.06
N GLU A 680 22.45 -21.04 24.92
CA GLU A 680 23.29 -20.21 24.03
C GLU A 680 22.80 -20.21 22.60
N ARG A 681 22.46 -21.39 22.05
CA ARG A 681 21.96 -21.53 20.69
C ARG A 681 20.63 -20.78 20.49
N ALA A 682 19.69 -20.89 21.44
CA ALA A 682 18.40 -20.18 21.39
C ALA A 682 18.60 -18.66 21.39
N TYR A 683 19.46 -18.12 22.24
CA TYR A 683 19.76 -16.69 22.27
C TYR A 683 20.40 -16.19 20.96
N ARG A 684 21.33 -16.93 20.39
CA ARG A 684 21.97 -16.60 19.12
C ARG A 684 20.97 -16.56 17.96
N LEU A 685 20.04 -17.50 17.93
CA LEU A 685 18.97 -17.53 16.91
C LEU A 685 18.00 -16.37 17.08
N VAL A 686 17.51 -16.14 18.30
CA VAL A 686 16.42 -15.18 18.57
C VAL A 686 16.91 -13.73 18.56
N TYR A 687 18.05 -13.45 19.22
CA TYR A 687 18.53 -12.07 19.42
C TYR A 687 19.70 -11.69 18.52
N ALA A 688 20.25 -12.63 17.75
CA ALA A 688 21.43 -12.42 16.91
C ALA A 688 22.63 -11.87 17.72
N ARG A 689 22.85 -12.36 18.95
CA ARG A 689 24.00 -12.03 19.80
C ARG A 689 24.39 -13.19 20.69
N THR A 690 25.60 -13.14 21.21
CA THR A 690 26.04 -14.07 22.27
C THR A 690 25.38 -13.65 23.58
N PRO A 691 24.79 -14.61 24.37
CA PRO A 691 24.29 -14.32 25.69
C PRO A 691 25.45 -14.09 26.71
N SER A 692 25.16 -13.32 27.75
CA SER A 692 26.08 -13.17 28.87
C SER A 692 26.16 -14.48 29.74
N ALA A 693 27.17 -14.60 30.59
CA ALA A 693 27.30 -15.74 31.50
C ALA A 693 26.09 -15.85 32.43
N ASP A 694 25.53 -14.73 32.89
CA ASP A 694 24.35 -14.72 33.77
C ASP A 694 23.08 -15.15 33.00
N GLU A 695 22.90 -14.73 31.75
CA GLU A 695 21.79 -15.16 30.90
C GLU A 695 21.83 -16.67 30.65
N ILE A 696 23.04 -17.23 30.36
CA ILE A 696 23.22 -18.67 30.19
C ILE A 696 22.86 -19.42 31.50
N LYS A 697 23.34 -18.93 32.64
CA LYS A 697 23.06 -19.54 33.94
C LYS A 697 21.55 -19.50 34.26
N MET A 698 20.89 -18.38 34.02
CA MET A 698 19.45 -18.25 34.25
C MET A 698 18.64 -19.18 33.34
N ALA A 699 18.96 -19.21 32.05
CA ALA A 699 18.25 -20.04 31.08
C ALA A 699 18.48 -21.54 31.33
N ALA A 700 19.70 -21.97 31.63
CA ALA A 700 20.00 -23.35 31.99
C ALA A 700 19.27 -23.78 33.28
N GLY A 701 19.27 -22.93 34.29
CA GLY A 701 18.53 -23.20 35.57
C GLY A 701 17.01 -23.21 35.33
N PHE A 702 16.48 -22.41 34.40
CA PHE A 702 15.08 -22.48 33.95
C PHE A 702 14.79 -23.84 33.31
N LEU A 703 15.61 -24.28 32.37
CA LEU A 703 15.44 -25.55 31.66
C LEU A 703 15.42 -26.74 32.64
N GLU A 704 16.32 -26.76 33.63
CA GLU A 704 16.37 -27.82 34.65
C GLU A 704 15.09 -27.88 35.50
N ARG A 705 14.58 -26.73 35.95
CA ARG A 705 13.35 -26.64 36.75
C ARG A 705 12.12 -26.99 35.89
N GLN A 706 12.05 -26.43 34.71
CA GLN A 706 10.91 -26.61 33.83
C GLN A 706 10.80 -28.04 33.29
N THR A 707 11.94 -28.72 33.04
CA THR A 707 11.95 -30.15 32.70
C THR A 707 11.29 -31.01 33.75
N LYS A 708 11.52 -30.70 35.05
CA LYS A 708 10.89 -31.42 36.17
C LYS A 708 9.38 -31.18 36.23
N LEU A 709 8.95 -29.95 35.99
CA LEU A 709 7.55 -29.56 36.01
C LEU A 709 6.78 -30.14 34.82
N ALA A 710 7.28 -29.95 33.60
CA ALA A 710 6.67 -30.39 32.35
C ALA A 710 6.86 -31.91 32.11
N LYS A 711 7.74 -32.58 32.85
CA LYS A 711 8.17 -34.00 32.67
C LYS A 711 8.67 -34.28 31.23
N SER A 712 9.10 -33.25 30.53
CA SER A 712 9.66 -33.31 29.18
C SER A 712 10.67 -32.18 28.97
N ARG A 713 11.83 -32.53 28.43
CA ARG A 713 12.89 -31.58 28.10
C ARG A 713 12.52 -30.76 26.88
N GLU A 714 11.85 -31.37 25.91
CA GLU A 714 11.37 -30.73 24.67
C GLU A 714 10.35 -29.63 25.04
N ALA A 715 9.39 -29.94 25.91
CA ALA A 715 8.43 -28.97 26.40
C ALA A 715 9.11 -27.81 27.16
N ALA A 716 10.08 -28.10 28.03
CA ALA A 716 10.82 -27.08 28.75
C ALA A 716 11.61 -26.16 27.82
N LEU A 717 12.21 -26.73 26.76
CA LEU A 717 12.91 -25.94 25.75
C LEU A 717 11.94 -25.08 24.88
N ALA A 718 10.75 -25.63 24.54
CA ALA A 718 9.71 -24.86 23.85
C ALA A 718 9.24 -23.68 24.72
N ASP A 719 9.09 -23.85 26.02
CA ASP A 719 8.74 -22.78 26.96
C ASP A 719 9.84 -21.70 27.02
N LEU A 720 11.13 -22.10 27.06
CA LEU A 720 12.24 -21.15 26.96
C LEU A 720 12.19 -20.37 25.63
N CYS A 721 12.03 -21.06 24.52
CA CYS A 721 11.91 -20.44 23.19
C CYS A 721 10.73 -19.46 23.12
N HIS A 722 9.57 -19.84 23.67
CA HIS A 722 8.39 -19.00 23.75
C HIS A 722 8.65 -17.73 24.56
N MET A 723 9.29 -17.85 25.71
CA MET A 723 9.67 -16.71 26.53
C MET A 723 10.62 -15.75 25.79
N LEU A 724 11.60 -16.26 25.05
CA LEU A 724 12.54 -15.45 24.29
C LEU A 724 11.82 -14.69 23.15
N LEU A 725 10.92 -15.36 22.41
CA LEU A 725 10.13 -14.74 21.33
C LEU A 725 9.16 -13.67 21.83
N ASN A 726 8.74 -13.73 23.10
CA ASN A 726 7.86 -12.75 23.75
C ASN A 726 8.61 -11.59 24.41
N SER A 727 9.93 -11.59 24.37
CA SER A 727 10.73 -10.57 25.05
C SER A 727 10.73 -9.23 24.30
N ASN A 728 10.92 -8.14 25.03
CA ASN A 728 11.12 -6.83 24.46
C ASN A 728 12.34 -6.76 23.52
N GLU A 729 13.38 -7.54 23.79
CA GLU A 729 14.57 -7.57 22.94
C GLU A 729 14.27 -8.14 21.55
N PHE A 730 13.32 -9.08 21.46
CA PHE A 730 12.89 -9.63 20.19
C PHE A 730 11.98 -8.66 19.42
N VAL A 731 10.99 -8.06 20.10
CA VAL A 731 9.96 -7.25 19.44
C VAL A 731 10.33 -5.78 19.22
N TYR A 732 11.47 -5.33 19.73
CA TYR A 732 11.95 -3.95 19.53
C TYR A 732 13.23 -3.89 18.70
N LEU A 733 13.34 -2.83 17.93
CA LEU A 733 14.54 -2.42 17.23
C LEU A 733 15.32 -1.42 18.11
N ASN A 734 16.60 -1.74 18.38
CA ASN A 734 17.51 -0.91 19.17
C ASN A 734 18.55 -0.23 18.29
#